data_3de52994e218076c297dc182fb41e533
#
_entry.id   3de52994e218076c297dc182fb41e533
#
_cell.length_a   1.000
_cell.length_b   1.000
_cell.length_c   1.000
_cell.angle_alpha   90.00
_cell.angle_beta   90.00
_cell.angle_gamma   90.00
#
_symmetry.space_group_name_H-M   'P 1'
#
loop_
_entity.id
_entity.type
_entity.pdbx_description
1 polymer ?
#
loop_
_entity_poly.entity_id
_entity_poly.type
_entity_poly.pdbx_seq_one_letter_code
_entity_poly.pdbx_strand_id
1 'polypeptide(L)'
;MQRHPVLASRFAAFVAERHPESLDRAVRAFASVMAKTKRSETDASEAIDALRKPLGKSLRTALALTVPRGTPETTPGVGAGERLRQAQTAIVDACDGFLRREAIRASITPDERREILRGMMLTRAIDNRLKAFFTGNEIRYGSGTFQGKGFRSLGQEAIYASALRLRRGSSFRRDDGTWGGDIIAPMIRDAGAVVAMLGNAAIRVILNGQMGKAGPPMSGKDLHVGDFDFGVFPASAPLGISTMTVSGLAMAFRLRGEDRVAVSYVGEGATSLGEWHEPINICAARKLPAIFCVQNNQTALSTPVSDQSAVRVFAEKAVGYGIPGITIDGTDPDEIAAAFAWAAERAREGSGPTLIELCAMRMCGHAHHDDMLYLGKDPNPSWDYPAPTEAGYADRDAFAFWAKRDPITTYAARLVSLRVIAQRDVADWKAEADAAVEAEARAVIELPWPDASGAGAGVVAEEAPRRHVEPLENAAARFHRKTPALPPIEASLPFDAKGKTFLEAIMMGVGDALSSDPRVFVYGEDVGGKYGNAFLLLRPLLAKFGDRILNSPIAEGGVLGVCVGAALAGMRPIGEMQFNDFVATGFNQLVNNAAKIRYRWGGSVPMVVRMPWGGLRRAGPYHSQNTEGWFYRTPGLKIVCPSTPADARALLAAAVADLDPVLYYEHIALYREPKIKQALPKDAPGPIPLGKAALRRAGSDLAIVSYGAYVHLAMRVADTLASEGVNCSVLDLRSLAPMDKETVLTVARHCGKVLIAHEDSRTGGLGESLAAIIQEECFEDLDAPVRIVGALDAPVPYSPSLEDAFYAGEERVLRAARLLAAY
;
A
#
# COMPACT_ATOMS: atom_id res chain seq x y z
N MET A 1 15.22 -9.21 -45.53
CA MET A 1 14.65 -10.38 -44.84
C MET A 1 15.59 -11.59 -44.77
N GLN A 2 16.35 -11.91 -45.82
CA GLN A 2 17.26 -13.10 -45.77
C GLN A 2 18.43 -13.04 -44.74
N ARG A 3 18.79 -11.89 -44.18
CA ARG A 3 19.98 -11.74 -43.32
C ARG A 3 19.72 -11.93 -41.82
N HIS A 4 18.51 -11.70 -41.31
CA HIS A 4 18.07 -11.94 -39.95
C HIS A 4 16.59 -12.36 -39.96
N PRO A 5 16.26 -13.54 -40.44
CA PRO A 5 14.87 -13.95 -40.66
C PRO A 5 14.08 -14.00 -39.34
N VAL A 6 14.70 -14.38 -38.24
CA VAL A 6 14.05 -14.44 -36.93
C VAL A 6 13.68 -13.05 -36.42
N LEU A 7 14.57 -12.07 -36.48
CA LEU A 7 14.29 -10.69 -36.04
C LEU A 7 13.17 -10.06 -36.93
N ALA A 8 13.21 -10.30 -38.21
CA ALA A 8 12.20 -9.75 -39.13
C ALA A 8 10.79 -10.34 -38.90
N SER A 9 10.69 -11.64 -38.65
CA SER A 9 9.39 -12.28 -38.32
C SER A 9 8.89 -11.83 -36.94
N ARG A 10 9.74 -11.71 -35.96
CA ARG A 10 9.37 -11.18 -34.62
C ARG A 10 8.91 -9.71 -34.69
N PHE A 11 9.60 -8.89 -35.51
CA PHE A 11 9.17 -7.50 -35.74
C PHE A 11 7.79 -7.44 -36.42
N ALA A 12 7.56 -8.25 -37.44
CA ALA A 12 6.27 -8.31 -38.10
C ALA A 12 5.15 -8.79 -37.16
N ALA A 13 5.43 -9.81 -36.30
CA ALA A 13 4.49 -10.30 -35.30
C ALA A 13 4.15 -9.21 -34.27
N PHE A 14 5.16 -8.50 -33.75
CA PHE A 14 4.97 -7.38 -32.83
C PHE A 14 4.09 -6.27 -33.41
N VAL A 15 4.36 -5.86 -34.67
CA VAL A 15 3.53 -4.83 -35.32
C VAL A 15 2.12 -5.34 -35.62
N ALA A 16 1.96 -6.59 -36.03
CA ALA A 16 0.65 -7.19 -36.29
C ALA A 16 -0.21 -7.25 -35.02
N GLU A 17 0.41 -7.50 -33.87
CA GLU A 17 -0.27 -7.54 -32.59
C GLU A 17 -0.64 -6.15 -32.07
N ARG A 18 0.28 -5.19 -32.14
CA ARG A 18 0.14 -3.88 -31.46
C ARG A 18 -0.34 -2.75 -32.37
N HIS A 19 -0.04 -2.80 -33.65
CA HIS A 19 -0.31 -1.75 -34.66
C HIS A 19 -0.70 -2.37 -36.02
N PRO A 20 -1.72 -3.25 -36.09
CA PRO A 20 -2.06 -4.00 -37.27
C PRO A 20 -2.33 -3.09 -38.48
N GLU A 21 -2.88 -1.88 -38.27
CA GLU A 21 -3.14 -0.88 -39.31
C GLU A 21 -1.87 -0.35 -39.99
N SER A 22 -0.72 -0.52 -39.35
CA SER A 22 0.59 -0.03 -39.80
C SER A 22 1.50 -1.15 -40.33
N LEU A 23 1.04 -2.41 -40.31
CA LEU A 23 1.88 -3.58 -40.54
C LEU A 23 2.65 -3.51 -41.86
N ASP A 24 1.98 -3.27 -42.99
CA ASP A 24 2.64 -3.23 -44.30
C ASP A 24 3.71 -2.14 -44.38
N ARG A 25 3.38 -0.92 -43.91
CA ARG A 25 4.32 0.22 -43.94
C ARG A 25 5.52 -0.02 -43.05
N ALA A 26 5.28 -0.55 -41.84
CA ALA A 26 6.35 -0.81 -40.84
C ALA A 26 7.31 -1.92 -41.32
N VAL A 27 6.75 -3.03 -41.88
CA VAL A 27 7.57 -4.14 -42.39
C VAL A 27 8.39 -3.71 -43.61
N ARG A 28 7.85 -2.90 -44.50
CA ARG A 28 8.63 -2.34 -45.65
C ARG A 28 9.74 -1.38 -45.15
N ALA A 29 9.42 -0.52 -44.21
CA ALA A 29 10.42 0.38 -43.63
C ALA A 29 11.56 -0.43 -42.96
N PHE A 30 11.23 -1.45 -42.18
CA PHE A 30 12.20 -2.35 -41.57
C PHE A 30 13.06 -3.09 -42.60
N ALA A 31 12.45 -3.68 -43.63
CA ALA A 31 13.15 -4.36 -44.70
C ALA A 31 14.13 -3.45 -45.48
N SER A 32 13.72 -2.19 -45.71
CA SER A 32 14.57 -1.17 -46.36
C SER A 32 15.81 -0.83 -45.54
N VAL A 33 15.64 -0.70 -44.18
CA VAL A 33 16.74 -0.42 -43.27
C VAL A 33 17.70 -1.62 -43.21
N MET A 34 17.17 -2.83 -43.05
CA MET A 34 17.95 -4.05 -43.04
C MET A 34 18.79 -4.27 -44.31
N ALA A 35 18.26 -3.91 -45.45
CA ALA A 35 18.97 -4.03 -46.73
C ALA A 35 20.17 -3.08 -46.87
N LYS A 36 20.12 -1.92 -46.17
CA LYS A 36 21.17 -0.88 -46.23
C LYS A 36 22.22 -1.06 -45.15
N THR A 37 21.96 -1.83 -44.12
CA THR A 37 22.86 -2.06 -42.99
C THR A 37 23.97 -3.02 -43.45
N LYS A 38 25.24 -2.57 -43.36
CA LYS A 38 26.41 -3.41 -43.65
C LYS A 38 26.52 -4.49 -42.56
N ARG A 39 27.08 -5.67 -42.94
CA ARG A 39 27.51 -6.66 -41.92
C ARG A 39 28.57 -5.98 -41.04
N SER A 40 28.26 -5.87 -39.77
CA SER A 40 29.25 -5.51 -38.76
C SER A 40 29.83 -6.81 -38.17
N GLU A 41 31.08 -6.83 -37.84
CA GLU A 41 31.71 -7.86 -37.01
C GLU A 41 31.41 -7.62 -35.52
N THR A 42 30.60 -6.62 -35.23
CA THR A 42 30.15 -6.26 -33.87
C THR A 42 29.19 -7.29 -33.29
N ASP A 43 29.10 -7.29 -31.96
CA ASP A 43 28.15 -8.09 -31.19
C ASP A 43 26.70 -7.95 -31.73
N ALA A 44 25.93 -9.02 -31.62
CA ALA A 44 24.56 -9.07 -32.12
C ALA A 44 23.67 -8.00 -31.47
N SER A 45 23.87 -7.70 -30.20
CA SER A 45 23.16 -6.65 -29.46
C SER A 45 23.43 -5.26 -30.05
N GLU A 46 24.70 -4.90 -30.27
CA GLU A 46 25.10 -3.62 -30.87
C GLU A 46 24.55 -3.48 -32.29
N ALA A 47 24.58 -4.57 -33.08
CA ALA A 47 24.06 -4.60 -34.43
C ALA A 47 22.55 -4.32 -34.49
N ILE A 48 21.76 -4.86 -33.54
CA ILE A 48 20.33 -4.60 -33.41
C ILE A 48 20.08 -3.17 -32.93
N ASP A 49 20.79 -2.70 -31.89
CA ASP A 49 20.63 -1.34 -31.36
C ASP A 49 20.92 -0.27 -32.42
N ALA A 50 21.90 -0.52 -33.29
CA ALA A 50 22.24 0.38 -34.41
C ALA A 50 21.10 0.54 -35.44
N LEU A 51 20.12 -0.37 -35.50
CA LEU A 51 18.95 -0.25 -36.39
C LEU A 51 17.92 0.77 -35.89
N ARG A 52 17.90 1.12 -34.62
CA ARG A 52 16.86 1.94 -33.98
C ARG A 52 16.71 3.32 -34.64
N LYS A 53 17.79 4.11 -34.69
CA LYS A 53 17.75 5.46 -35.33
C LYS A 53 17.37 5.43 -36.80
N PRO A 54 17.99 4.57 -37.67
CA PRO A 54 17.59 4.46 -39.07
C PRO A 54 16.12 4.02 -39.23
N LEU A 55 15.64 3.05 -38.45
CA LEU A 55 14.27 2.58 -38.53
C LEU A 55 13.31 3.69 -38.09
N GLY A 56 13.54 4.39 -37.00
CA GLY A 56 12.72 5.51 -36.54
C GLY A 56 12.58 6.61 -37.61
N LYS A 57 13.67 6.95 -38.32
CA LYS A 57 13.62 7.89 -39.45
C LYS A 57 12.79 7.34 -40.60
N SER A 58 12.97 6.07 -40.96
CA SER A 58 12.24 5.40 -42.07
C SER A 58 10.74 5.30 -41.74
N LEU A 59 10.37 4.94 -40.50
CA LEU A 59 9.00 4.86 -40.03
C LEU A 59 8.30 6.22 -40.05
N ARG A 60 8.91 7.30 -39.56
CA ARG A 60 8.33 8.65 -39.63
C ARG A 60 7.99 9.03 -41.06
N THR A 61 8.83 8.66 -42.04
CA THR A 61 8.55 8.91 -43.45
C THR A 61 7.43 8.02 -43.97
N ALA A 62 7.43 6.72 -43.68
CA ALA A 62 6.46 5.75 -44.18
C ALA A 62 5.06 5.95 -43.58
N LEU A 63 4.98 6.45 -42.33
CA LEU A 63 3.73 6.69 -41.61
C LEU A 63 3.22 8.13 -41.77
N ALA A 64 3.93 8.98 -42.49
CA ALA A 64 3.52 10.37 -42.73
C ALA A 64 2.16 10.42 -43.38
N LEU A 65 1.20 11.06 -42.74
CA LEU A 65 -0.16 11.30 -43.25
C LEU A 65 -0.50 12.78 -43.02
N THR A 66 -1.38 13.29 -43.82
CA THR A 66 -1.91 14.65 -43.68
C THR A 66 -3.40 14.58 -43.36
N VAL A 67 -3.80 15.48 -42.48
CA VAL A 67 -5.23 15.63 -42.16
C VAL A 67 -5.94 16.31 -43.33
N PRO A 68 -7.07 15.79 -43.81
CA PRO A 68 -7.85 16.44 -44.88
C PRO A 68 -8.26 17.85 -44.49
N ARG A 69 -8.30 18.74 -45.50
CA ARG A 69 -8.80 20.14 -45.28
C ARG A 69 -10.25 20.11 -44.79
N GLY A 70 -10.56 20.91 -43.78
CA GLY A 70 -11.90 20.99 -43.18
C GLY A 70 -12.24 19.91 -42.17
N THR A 71 -11.26 19.08 -41.74
CA THR A 71 -11.47 18.15 -40.64
C THR A 71 -11.88 18.92 -39.40
N PRO A 72 -13.05 18.62 -38.78
CA PRO A 72 -13.50 19.34 -37.60
C PRO A 72 -12.62 18.98 -36.40
N GLU A 73 -12.36 19.98 -35.58
CA GLU A 73 -11.67 19.82 -34.30
C GLU A 73 -12.68 19.35 -33.24
N THR A 74 -12.42 18.22 -32.62
CA THR A 74 -13.30 17.60 -31.63
C THR A 74 -12.79 17.74 -30.19
N THR A 75 -11.51 18.08 -30.04
CA THR A 75 -10.87 18.19 -28.71
C THR A 75 -10.24 19.55 -28.59
N PRO A 76 -10.69 20.41 -27.63
CA PRO A 76 -10.08 21.72 -27.40
C PRO A 76 -8.59 21.60 -27.08
N GLY A 77 -7.77 22.40 -27.75
CA GLY A 77 -6.32 22.45 -27.57
C GLY A 77 -5.51 21.31 -28.21
N VAL A 78 -6.16 20.29 -28.75
CA VAL A 78 -5.49 19.18 -29.47
C VAL A 78 -6.13 18.99 -30.83
N GLY A 79 -5.60 19.66 -31.83
CA GLY A 79 -6.11 19.56 -33.22
C GLY A 79 -5.88 18.19 -33.84
N ALA A 80 -6.66 17.88 -34.87
CA ALA A 80 -6.59 16.60 -35.61
C ALA A 80 -5.17 16.29 -36.11
N GLY A 81 -4.44 17.31 -36.58
CA GLY A 81 -3.03 17.19 -36.98
C GLY A 81 -2.11 16.79 -35.84
N GLU A 82 -2.32 17.32 -34.64
CA GLU A 82 -1.55 16.96 -33.46
C GLU A 82 -1.84 15.54 -33.02
N ARG A 83 -3.12 15.14 -32.96
CA ARG A 83 -3.50 13.74 -32.65
C ARG A 83 -2.88 12.73 -33.61
N LEU A 84 -2.86 13.08 -34.92
CA LEU A 84 -2.21 12.23 -35.92
C LEU A 84 -0.70 12.10 -35.66
N ARG A 85 -0.02 13.21 -35.34
CA ARG A 85 1.42 13.18 -34.99
C ARG A 85 1.68 12.34 -33.74
N GLN A 86 0.84 12.47 -32.71
CA GLN A 86 0.95 11.67 -31.47
C GLN A 86 0.79 10.17 -31.77
N ALA A 87 -0.21 9.77 -32.55
CA ALA A 87 -0.40 8.38 -32.96
C ALA A 87 0.80 7.84 -33.76
N GLN A 88 1.33 8.61 -34.72
CA GLN A 88 2.54 8.24 -35.45
C GLN A 88 3.77 8.10 -34.56
N THR A 89 3.94 9.03 -33.63
CA THR A 89 5.04 8.98 -32.66
C THR A 89 4.93 7.75 -31.77
N ALA A 90 3.75 7.40 -31.29
CA ALA A 90 3.52 6.21 -30.47
C ALA A 90 3.93 4.91 -31.20
N ILE A 91 3.63 4.79 -32.50
CA ILE A 91 4.06 3.63 -33.31
C ILE A 91 5.58 3.59 -33.46
N VAL A 92 6.21 4.75 -33.72
CA VAL A 92 7.68 4.84 -33.86
C VAL A 92 8.36 4.45 -32.57
N ASP A 93 7.87 4.97 -31.44
CA ASP A 93 8.44 4.70 -30.12
C ASP A 93 8.22 3.23 -29.70
N ALA A 94 7.08 2.65 -30.05
CA ALA A 94 6.81 1.23 -29.82
C ALA A 94 7.78 0.32 -30.61
N CYS A 95 8.04 0.65 -31.89
CA CYS A 95 9.01 -0.06 -32.74
C CYS A 95 10.46 0.14 -32.23
N ASP A 96 10.82 1.33 -31.75
CA ASP A 96 12.10 1.59 -31.12
C ASP A 96 12.27 0.76 -29.85
N GLY A 97 11.27 0.72 -29.00
CA GLY A 97 11.23 -0.11 -27.79
C GLY A 97 11.34 -1.60 -28.11
N PHE A 98 10.70 -2.07 -29.18
CA PHE A 98 10.88 -3.45 -29.65
C PHE A 98 12.33 -3.77 -29.98
N LEU A 99 12.98 -2.94 -30.78
CA LEU A 99 14.39 -3.15 -31.13
C LEU A 99 15.31 -3.09 -29.91
N ARG A 100 15.02 -2.17 -28.95
CA ARG A 100 15.80 -2.11 -27.72
C ARG A 100 15.69 -3.40 -26.91
N ARG A 101 14.47 -3.96 -26.78
CA ARG A 101 14.27 -5.26 -26.12
C ARG A 101 15.00 -6.40 -26.83
N GLU A 102 14.97 -6.43 -28.15
CA GLU A 102 15.70 -7.46 -28.93
C GLU A 102 17.22 -7.31 -28.77
N ALA A 103 17.74 -6.07 -28.69
CA ALA A 103 19.16 -5.83 -28.40
C ALA A 103 19.53 -6.32 -26.98
N ILE A 104 18.71 -5.99 -25.97
CA ILE A 104 18.90 -6.48 -24.61
C ILE A 104 18.84 -8.01 -24.55
N ARG A 105 17.87 -8.62 -25.24
CA ARG A 105 17.74 -10.09 -25.33
C ARG A 105 19.00 -10.73 -25.92
N ALA A 106 19.56 -10.13 -26.95
CA ALA A 106 20.80 -10.59 -27.56
C ALA A 106 22.03 -10.43 -26.65
N SER A 107 21.99 -9.47 -25.70
CA SER A 107 23.08 -9.21 -24.76
C SER A 107 23.06 -10.11 -23.51
N ILE A 108 22.05 -11.00 -23.35
CA ILE A 108 21.98 -11.91 -22.21
C ILE A 108 23.14 -12.92 -22.32
N THR A 109 24.02 -12.89 -21.34
CA THR A 109 25.24 -13.68 -21.29
C THR A 109 24.95 -15.18 -21.02
N PRO A 110 25.88 -16.08 -21.35
CA PRO A 110 25.77 -17.49 -20.98
C PRO A 110 25.60 -17.70 -19.46
N ASP A 111 26.26 -16.88 -18.63
CA ASP A 111 26.15 -16.99 -17.17
C ASP A 111 24.78 -16.54 -16.65
N GLU A 112 24.23 -15.43 -17.17
CA GLU A 112 22.87 -15.01 -16.87
C GLU A 112 21.84 -16.08 -17.28
N ARG A 113 22.04 -16.75 -18.41
CA ARG A 113 21.17 -17.86 -18.83
C ARG A 113 21.25 -19.07 -17.90
N ARG A 114 22.46 -19.43 -17.43
CA ARG A 114 22.64 -20.49 -16.42
C ARG A 114 21.95 -20.10 -15.12
N GLU A 115 22.11 -18.87 -14.69
CA GLU A 115 21.46 -18.33 -13.49
C GLU A 115 19.93 -18.45 -13.59
N ILE A 116 19.34 -18.00 -14.71
CA ILE A 116 17.88 -18.09 -14.95
C ILE A 116 17.41 -19.55 -14.83
N LEU A 117 18.08 -20.50 -15.49
CA LEU A 117 17.63 -21.89 -15.47
C LEU A 117 17.73 -22.49 -14.06
N ARG A 118 18.83 -22.24 -13.34
CA ARG A 118 18.99 -22.67 -11.95
C ARG A 118 17.94 -22.05 -11.04
N GLY A 119 17.61 -20.77 -11.22
CA GLY A 119 16.59 -20.10 -10.44
C GLY A 119 15.18 -20.64 -10.70
N MET A 120 14.83 -20.96 -11.94
CA MET A 120 13.57 -21.62 -12.27
C MET A 120 13.48 -23.03 -11.66
N MET A 121 14.57 -23.80 -11.71
CA MET A 121 14.65 -25.12 -11.07
C MET A 121 14.48 -25.03 -9.57
N LEU A 122 15.16 -24.06 -8.93
CA LEU A 122 15.02 -23.83 -7.49
C LEU A 122 13.57 -23.46 -7.11
N THR A 123 12.92 -22.63 -7.93
CA THR A 123 11.50 -22.27 -7.73
C THR A 123 10.60 -23.51 -7.74
N ARG A 124 10.75 -24.41 -8.72
CA ARG A 124 9.96 -25.63 -8.80
C ARG A 124 10.27 -26.61 -7.66
N ALA A 125 11.53 -26.72 -7.24
CA ALA A 125 11.89 -27.54 -6.08
C ALA A 125 11.23 -27.03 -4.79
N ILE A 126 11.18 -25.70 -4.59
CA ILE A 126 10.45 -25.09 -3.46
C ILE A 126 8.96 -25.42 -3.53
N ASP A 127 8.32 -25.25 -4.70
CA ASP A 127 6.91 -25.57 -4.92
C ASP A 127 6.58 -27.03 -4.60
N ASN A 128 7.44 -27.95 -5.04
CA ASN A 128 7.31 -29.38 -4.76
C ASN A 128 7.43 -29.67 -3.25
N ARG A 129 8.36 -29.01 -2.58
CA ARG A 129 8.55 -29.20 -1.13
C ARG A 129 7.40 -28.63 -0.31
N LEU A 130 6.85 -27.47 -0.71
CA LEU A 130 5.63 -26.92 -0.12
C LEU A 130 4.44 -27.88 -0.27
N LYS A 131 4.29 -28.50 -1.44
CA LYS A 131 3.26 -29.52 -1.65
C LYS A 131 3.48 -30.77 -0.76
N ALA A 132 4.74 -31.19 -0.60
CA ALA A 132 5.08 -32.28 0.31
C ALA A 132 4.74 -31.95 1.78
N PHE A 133 4.99 -30.72 2.23
CA PHE A 133 4.56 -30.27 3.56
C PHE A 133 3.04 -30.33 3.73
N PHE A 134 2.31 -29.89 2.73
CA PHE A 134 0.84 -29.89 2.76
C PHE A 134 0.25 -31.30 2.84
N THR A 135 0.82 -32.27 2.10
CA THR A 135 0.31 -33.65 2.03
C THR A 135 0.96 -34.60 3.03
N GLY A 136 2.21 -34.34 3.44
CA GLY A 136 3.06 -35.25 4.19
C GLY A 136 2.87 -35.26 5.70
N ASN A 137 2.11 -34.32 6.28
CA ASN A 137 1.90 -34.19 7.73
C ASN A 137 3.21 -34.06 8.55
N GLU A 138 4.27 -33.51 7.96
CA GLU A 138 5.59 -33.37 8.59
C GLU A 138 5.63 -32.27 9.66
N ILE A 139 4.85 -31.22 9.49
CA ILE A 139 4.78 -30.10 10.43
C ILE A 139 3.73 -30.39 11.50
N ARG A 140 4.12 -30.35 12.77
CA ARG A 140 3.26 -30.65 13.90
C ARG A 140 3.15 -29.50 14.88
N TYR A 141 1.93 -29.32 15.41
CA TYR A 141 1.64 -28.40 16.51
C TYR A 141 0.88 -29.17 17.60
N GLY A 142 1.50 -29.39 18.75
CA GLY A 142 0.96 -30.29 19.78
C GLY A 142 0.78 -31.71 19.23
N SER A 143 -0.38 -32.30 19.39
CA SER A 143 -0.74 -33.60 18.86
C SER A 143 -1.26 -33.59 17.42
N GLY A 144 -1.55 -32.42 16.88
CA GLY A 144 -2.11 -32.22 15.53
C GLY A 144 -1.06 -32.00 14.46
N THR A 145 -1.49 -32.11 13.20
CA THR A 145 -0.69 -31.69 12.03
C THR A 145 -1.02 -30.28 11.62
N PHE A 146 -0.02 -29.53 11.16
CA PHE A 146 -0.19 -28.20 10.58
C PHE A 146 0.20 -28.24 9.11
N GLN A 147 -0.76 -28.07 8.22
CA GLN A 147 -0.52 -28.19 6.78
C GLN A 147 -0.09 -26.85 6.13
N GLY A 148 -0.33 -25.71 6.80
CA GLY A 148 -0.18 -24.40 6.19
C GLY A 148 -1.21 -24.17 5.10
N LYS A 149 -1.03 -23.08 4.31
CA LYS A 149 -1.95 -22.78 3.20
C LYS A 149 -1.32 -22.99 1.83
N GLY A 150 -0.04 -22.83 1.68
CA GLY A 150 0.80 -23.06 0.50
C GLY A 150 0.24 -22.63 -0.86
N PHE A 151 1.06 -21.92 -1.61
CA PHE A 151 0.79 -21.52 -2.98
C PHE A 151 1.98 -21.88 -3.84
N ARG A 152 1.74 -22.24 -5.11
CA ARG A 152 2.80 -22.69 -6.03
C ARG A 152 2.87 -21.81 -7.27
N SER A 153 4.06 -21.75 -7.84
CA SER A 153 4.37 -20.97 -9.06
C SER A 153 4.28 -21.81 -10.35
N LEU A 154 3.77 -23.04 -10.27
CA LEU A 154 3.78 -23.97 -11.41
C LEU A 154 3.17 -23.35 -12.67
N GLY A 155 3.95 -23.32 -13.75
CA GLY A 155 3.62 -22.68 -15.01
C GLY A 155 4.14 -21.24 -15.14
N GLN A 156 4.61 -20.65 -14.06
CA GLN A 156 5.05 -19.24 -14.00
C GLN A 156 6.51 -19.08 -13.48
N GLU A 157 7.29 -20.15 -13.48
CA GLU A 157 8.67 -20.13 -12.94
C GLU A 157 9.59 -19.17 -13.68
N ALA A 158 9.30 -18.89 -14.97
CA ALA A 158 10.06 -17.94 -15.78
C ALA A 158 10.04 -16.51 -15.26
N ILE A 159 9.12 -16.18 -14.32
CA ILE A 159 9.08 -14.88 -13.63
C ILE A 159 10.40 -14.54 -12.91
N TYR A 160 11.23 -15.54 -12.61
CA TYR A 160 12.61 -15.35 -12.13
C TYR A 160 13.36 -14.31 -12.95
N ALA A 161 13.24 -14.38 -14.26
CA ALA A 161 13.95 -13.52 -15.20
C ALA A 161 13.56 -12.04 -15.11
N SER A 162 12.39 -11.72 -14.52
CA SER A 162 11.93 -10.33 -14.36
C SER A 162 12.85 -9.48 -13.48
N ALA A 163 13.53 -10.11 -12.51
CA ALA A 163 14.43 -9.41 -11.62
C ALA A 163 15.93 -9.56 -12.03
N LEU A 164 16.24 -10.26 -13.12
CA LEU A 164 17.63 -10.58 -13.52
C LEU A 164 18.53 -9.35 -13.55
N ARG A 165 18.06 -8.26 -14.15
CA ARG A 165 18.81 -7.01 -14.35
C ARG A 165 18.31 -5.85 -13.50
N LEU A 166 17.50 -6.13 -12.48
CA LEU A 166 17.21 -5.17 -11.43
C LEU A 166 18.43 -5.00 -10.52
N ARG A 167 18.49 -3.87 -9.83
CA ARG A 167 19.50 -3.61 -8.80
C ARG A 167 19.20 -4.45 -7.56
N ARG A 168 19.83 -5.59 -7.45
CA ARG A 168 19.64 -6.63 -6.45
C ARG A 168 20.95 -7.18 -5.90
N GLY A 169 20.87 -7.96 -4.84
CA GLY A 169 22.05 -8.55 -4.20
C GLY A 169 22.64 -7.66 -3.09
N SER A 170 23.52 -8.25 -2.28
CA SER A 170 24.07 -7.63 -1.06
C SER A 170 24.84 -6.32 -1.29
N SER A 171 25.37 -6.11 -2.50
CA SER A 171 26.08 -4.87 -2.87
C SER A 171 25.18 -3.61 -2.88
N PHE A 172 23.86 -3.78 -2.88
CA PHE A 172 22.89 -2.69 -2.79
C PHE A 172 22.38 -2.43 -1.36
N ARG A 173 22.85 -3.17 -0.38
CA ARG A 173 22.62 -2.84 1.02
C ARG A 173 23.56 -1.73 1.45
N ARG A 174 23.00 -0.63 1.99
CA ARG A 174 23.77 0.53 2.45
C ARG A 174 24.47 0.24 3.77
N ASP A 175 25.46 1.05 4.13
CA ASP A 175 26.22 0.92 5.39
C ASP A 175 25.33 1.06 6.64
N ASP A 176 24.23 1.82 6.55
CA ASP A 176 23.24 1.97 7.61
C ASP A 176 22.26 0.78 7.70
N GLY A 177 22.47 -0.26 6.89
CA GLY A 177 21.62 -1.45 6.83
C GLY A 177 20.36 -1.30 5.97
N THR A 178 20.06 -0.11 5.45
CA THR A 178 18.88 0.09 4.60
C THR A 178 19.10 -0.43 3.17
N TRP A 179 17.99 -0.78 2.51
CA TRP A 179 18.05 -1.25 1.12
C TRP A 179 18.16 -0.09 0.12
N GLY A 180 19.15 -0.15 -0.74
CA GLY A 180 19.42 0.85 -1.79
C GLY A 180 19.15 0.37 -3.21
N GLY A 181 18.81 -0.91 -3.40
CA GLY A 181 18.47 -1.48 -4.71
C GLY A 181 17.03 -1.24 -5.14
N ASP A 182 16.63 -1.83 -6.26
CA ASP A 182 15.25 -1.81 -6.73
C ASP A 182 14.33 -2.59 -5.77
N ILE A 183 13.02 -2.30 -5.82
CA ILE A 183 12.04 -2.98 -4.97
C ILE A 183 11.04 -3.69 -5.85
N ILE A 184 10.76 -4.96 -5.53
CA ILE A 184 9.67 -5.72 -6.12
C ILE A 184 8.53 -5.92 -5.10
N ALA A 185 7.30 -5.90 -5.57
CA ALA A 185 6.11 -6.24 -4.81
C ALA A 185 5.42 -7.44 -5.48
N PRO A 186 5.89 -8.68 -5.20
CA PRO A 186 5.42 -9.89 -5.84
C PRO A 186 4.04 -10.33 -5.32
N MET A 187 3.35 -11.16 -6.08
CA MET A 187 2.27 -11.99 -5.56
C MET A 187 2.85 -13.17 -4.76
N ILE A 188 2.01 -13.83 -3.99
CA ILE A 188 2.41 -14.99 -3.19
C ILE A 188 2.89 -16.17 -4.07
N ARG A 189 2.48 -16.22 -5.35
CA ARG A 189 2.92 -17.24 -6.32
C ARG A 189 4.12 -16.85 -7.17
N ASP A 190 4.72 -15.68 -6.93
CA ASP A 190 5.90 -15.23 -7.66
C ASP A 190 7.20 -15.64 -6.96
N ALA A 191 7.24 -16.88 -6.47
CA ALA A 191 8.42 -17.41 -5.79
C ALA A 191 9.69 -17.24 -6.63
N GLY A 192 9.59 -17.35 -7.96
CA GLY A 192 10.72 -17.13 -8.87
C GLY A 192 11.31 -15.71 -8.78
N ALA A 193 10.46 -14.67 -8.70
CA ALA A 193 10.93 -13.31 -8.53
C ALA A 193 11.58 -13.10 -7.15
N VAL A 194 11.02 -13.70 -6.10
CA VAL A 194 11.60 -13.69 -4.75
C VAL A 194 12.96 -14.38 -4.73
N VAL A 195 13.06 -15.56 -5.36
CA VAL A 195 14.34 -16.30 -5.50
C VAL A 195 15.37 -15.46 -6.24
N ALA A 196 14.98 -14.73 -7.29
CA ALA A 196 15.89 -13.87 -8.02
C ALA A 196 16.46 -12.72 -7.18
N MET A 197 15.68 -12.18 -6.24
CA MET A 197 16.11 -11.10 -5.34
C MET A 197 16.97 -11.61 -4.17
N LEU A 198 16.58 -12.73 -3.56
CA LEU A 198 17.17 -13.24 -2.32
C LEU A 198 18.18 -14.37 -2.51
N GLY A 199 18.26 -14.95 -3.72
CA GLY A 199 19.06 -16.16 -3.96
C GLY A 199 18.59 -17.35 -3.10
N ASN A 200 19.50 -18.16 -2.61
CA ASN A 200 19.18 -19.33 -1.79
C ASN A 200 18.50 -18.99 -0.45
N ALA A 201 18.66 -17.76 0.07
CA ALA A 201 17.96 -17.34 1.28
C ALA A 201 16.42 -17.34 1.10
N ALA A 202 15.95 -17.22 -0.14
CA ALA A 202 14.53 -17.31 -0.46
C ALA A 202 13.89 -18.63 -0.01
N ILE A 203 14.64 -19.74 -0.03
CA ILE A 203 14.13 -21.06 0.36
C ILE A 203 13.57 -21.00 1.79
N ARG A 204 14.40 -20.55 2.73
CA ARG A 204 13.99 -20.45 4.15
C ARG A 204 12.87 -19.44 4.34
N VAL A 205 12.96 -18.25 3.72
CA VAL A 205 11.95 -17.20 3.83
C VAL A 205 10.58 -17.72 3.37
N ILE A 206 10.52 -18.42 2.25
CA ILE A 206 9.28 -18.98 1.70
C ILE A 206 8.74 -20.12 2.58
N LEU A 207 9.57 -21.13 2.86
CA LEU A 207 9.14 -22.30 3.61
C LEU A 207 8.75 -21.92 5.05
N ASN A 208 9.55 -21.08 5.74
CA ASN A 208 9.26 -20.64 7.09
C ASN A 208 7.98 -19.81 7.16
N GLY A 209 7.82 -18.83 6.27
CA GLY A 209 6.64 -17.98 6.24
C GLY A 209 5.35 -18.79 6.05
N GLN A 210 5.32 -19.71 5.08
CA GLN A 210 4.13 -20.52 4.83
C GLN A 210 3.87 -21.61 5.89
N MET A 211 4.89 -22.04 6.61
CA MET A 211 4.75 -22.99 7.72
C MET A 211 4.55 -22.31 9.09
N GLY A 212 4.53 -20.99 9.15
CA GLY A 212 4.20 -20.23 10.36
C GLY A 212 5.20 -20.41 11.52
N LYS A 213 6.45 -20.76 11.23
CA LYS A 213 7.49 -20.98 12.24
C LYS A 213 8.11 -19.68 12.73
N ALA A 214 8.81 -19.73 13.87
CA ALA A 214 9.54 -18.59 14.40
C ALA A 214 10.68 -18.18 13.46
N GLY A 215 11.04 -16.90 13.49
CA GLY A 215 12.14 -16.32 12.72
C GLY A 215 11.70 -15.29 11.68
N PRO A 216 12.63 -14.38 11.33
CA PRO A 216 12.34 -13.30 10.39
C PRO A 216 12.01 -13.82 8.98
N PRO A 217 11.35 -12.97 8.16
CA PRO A 217 10.81 -11.66 8.52
C PRO A 217 9.44 -11.73 9.22
N MET A 218 8.65 -12.79 9.02
CA MET A 218 7.24 -12.85 9.45
C MET A 218 7.04 -13.33 10.90
N SER A 219 7.99 -14.08 11.44
CA SER A 219 7.92 -14.63 12.82
C SER A 219 6.60 -15.34 13.15
N GLY A 220 6.03 -16.05 12.18
CA GLY A 220 4.75 -16.76 12.30
C GLY A 220 3.49 -15.88 12.29
N LYS A 221 3.61 -14.55 12.16
CA LYS A 221 2.47 -13.63 12.16
C LYS A 221 1.76 -13.53 10.81
N ASP A 222 2.44 -13.86 9.72
CA ASP A 222 1.87 -13.84 8.38
C ASP A 222 2.47 -14.95 7.50
N LEU A 223 1.66 -15.47 6.60
CA LEU A 223 2.08 -16.49 5.63
C LEU A 223 2.63 -15.90 4.32
N HIS A 224 2.42 -14.60 4.07
CA HIS A 224 2.82 -13.96 2.83
C HIS A 224 4.33 -13.70 2.80
N VAL A 225 4.95 -14.06 1.68
CA VAL A 225 6.39 -14.05 1.51
C VAL A 225 6.89 -12.66 1.12
N GLY A 226 8.02 -12.28 1.67
CA GLY A 226 8.76 -11.08 1.33
C GLY A 226 9.84 -10.80 2.38
N ASP A 227 10.83 -10.01 1.98
CA ASP A 227 11.87 -9.48 2.87
C ASP A 227 12.24 -8.08 2.38
N PHE A 228 11.72 -7.07 3.06
CA PHE A 228 11.86 -5.68 2.64
C PHE A 228 13.31 -5.18 2.74
N ASP A 229 14.11 -5.77 3.65
CA ASP A 229 15.53 -5.46 3.82
C ASP A 229 16.40 -5.92 2.63
N PHE A 230 15.80 -6.68 1.71
CA PHE A 230 16.39 -7.11 0.45
C PHE A 230 15.54 -6.73 -0.77
N GLY A 231 14.68 -5.73 -0.63
CA GLY A 231 13.91 -5.19 -1.73
C GLY A 231 12.69 -6.02 -2.16
N VAL A 232 12.20 -6.92 -1.32
CA VAL A 232 10.99 -7.70 -1.58
C VAL A 232 9.88 -7.26 -0.63
N PHE A 233 8.95 -6.43 -1.13
CA PHE A 233 7.79 -6.01 -0.36
C PHE A 233 6.85 -7.19 -0.14
N PRO A 234 6.51 -7.54 1.11
CA PRO A 234 5.68 -8.70 1.39
C PRO A 234 4.29 -8.62 0.75
N ALA A 235 3.91 -9.67 0.04
CA ALA A 235 2.59 -9.80 -0.56
C ALA A 235 1.46 -9.66 0.48
N SER A 236 0.24 -9.43 0.01
CA SER A 236 -0.97 -9.33 0.84
C SER A 236 -2.15 -10.04 0.18
N ALA A 237 -3.10 -10.53 0.99
CA ALA A 237 -4.31 -11.16 0.47
C ALA A 237 -5.29 -10.17 -0.17
N PRO A 238 -5.58 -8.97 0.39
CA PRO A 238 -6.32 -7.95 -0.32
C PRO A 238 -5.53 -7.50 -1.54
N LEU A 239 -6.06 -7.80 -2.74
CA LEU A 239 -5.40 -7.53 -4.00
C LEU A 239 -5.23 -6.03 -4.25
N GLY A 240 -4.19 -5.64 -4.99
CA GLY A 240 -3.94 -4.25 -5.37
C GLY A 240 -3.22 -3.39 -4.30
N ILE A 241 -3.22 -3.78 -3.03
CA ILE A 241 -2.50 -3.04 -1.96
C ILE A 241 -1.04 -2.81 -2.33
N SER A 242 -0.36 -3.85 -2.80
CA SER A 242 1.05 -3.76 -3.23
C SER A 242 1.25 -2.79 -4.39
N THR A 243 0.29 -2.72 -5.32
CA THR A 243 0.33 -1.79 -6.47
C THR A 243 0.25 -0.33 -5.99
N MET A 244 -0.64 -0.06 -5.03
CA MET A 244 -0.73 1.25 -4.37
C MET A 244 0.60 1.62 -3.67
N THR A 245 1.16 0.69 -2.91
CA THR A 245 2.43 0.90 -2.19
C THR A 245 3.58 1.18 -3.16
N VAL A 246 3.64 0.48 -4.31
CA VAL A 246 4.64 0.70 -5.36
C VAL A 246 4.61 2.13 -5.89
N SER A 247 3.43 2.75 -6.05
CA SER A 247 3.33 4.14 -6.48
C SER A 247 4.00 5.11 -5.48
N GLY A 248 3.87 4.82 -4.19
CA GLY A 248 4.50 5.61 -3.13
C GLY A 248 6.01 5.40 -3.04
N LEU A 249 6.49 4.17 -3.22
CA LEU A 249 7.92 3.88 -3.33
C LEU A 249 8.55 4.66 -4.51
N ALA A 250 7.91 4.58 -5.68
CA ALA A 250 8.35 5.30 -6.87
C ALA A 250 8.30 6.83 -6.68
N MET A 251 7.29 7.35 -5.97
CA MET A 251 7.21 8.77 -5.60
C MET A 251 8.41 9.19 -4.73
N ALA A 252 8.73 8.40 -3.71
CA ALA A 252 9.88 8.68 -2.84
C ALA A 252 11.20 8.66 -3.62
N PHE A 253 11.41 7.69 -4.52
CA PHE A 253 12.61 7.64 -5.36
C PHE A 253 12.74 8.91 -6.21
N ARG A 254 11.63 9.36 -6.80
CA ARG A 254 11.59 10.60 -7.59
C ARG A 254 11.92 11.83 -6.75
N LEU A 255 11.30 11.98 -5.57
CA LEU A 255 11.51 13.13 -4.67
C LEU A 255 12.94 13.19 -4.12
N ARG A 256 13.57 12.04 -3.91
CA ARG A 256 14.94 11.94 -3.42
C ARG A 256 15.99 11.93 -4.53
N GLY A 257 15.58 11.95 -5.80
CA GLY A 257 16.50 11.86 -6.94
C GLY A 257 17.26 10.52 -6.99
N GLU A 258 16.65 9.44 -6.48
CA GLU A 258 17.25 8.11 -6.48
C GLU A 258 17.03 7.40 -7.82
N ASP A 259 18.09 6.81 -8.35
CA ASP A 259 18.06 6.02 -9.57
C ASP A 259 17.61 4.56 -9.27
N ARG A 260 16.38 4.40 -8.81
CA ARG A 260 15.74 3.15 -8.39
C ARG A 260 14.40 2.96 -9.07
N VAL A 261 13.95 1.73 -9.13
CA VAL A 261 12.66 1.34 -9.74
C VAL A 261 11.85 0.50 -8.76
N ALA A 262 10.54 0.68 -8.75
CA ALA A 262 9.61 -0.16 -8.02
C ALA A 262 8.75 -0.97 -8.99
N VAL A 263 8.59 -2.28 -8.74
CA VAL A 263 7.89 -3.22 -9.63
C VAL A 263 6.70 -3.82 -8.89
N SER A 264 5.50 -3.72 -9.46
CA SER A 264 4.28 -4.37 -8.98
C SER A 264 3.94 -5.56 -9.84
N TYR A 265 3.58 -6.68 -9.22
CA TYR A 265 3.05 -7.87 -9.88
C TYR A 265 1.63 -8.14 -9.42
N VAL A 266 0.71 -8.34 -10.36
CA VAL A 266 -0.67 -8.72 -10.08
C VAL A 266 -1.14 -9.78 -11.06
N GLY A 267 -2.15 -10.57 -10.67
CA GLY A 267 -2.88 -11.42 -11.61
C GLY A 267 -3.88 -10.60 -12.45
N GLU A 268 -4.32 -11.13 -13.56
CA GLU A 268 -5.26 -10.47 -14.47
C GLU A 268 -6.57 -10.07 -13.80
N GLY A 269 -7.06 -10.85 -12.83
CA GLY A 269 -8.28 -10.54 -12.09
C GLY A 269 -8.18 -9.28 -11.23
N ALA A 270 -6.99 -8.95 -10.73
CA ALA A 270 -6.77 -7.74 -9.94
C ALA A 270 -6.84 -6.45 -10.77
N THR A 271 -6.80 -6.53 -12.10
CA THR A 271 -6.86 -5.36 -12.98
C THR A 271 -8.23 -4.70 -13.05
N SER A 272 -9.22 -5.20 -12.31
CA SER A 272 -10.56 -4.61 -12.17
C SER A 272 -10.71 -3.71 -10.95
N LEU A 273 -9.71 -3.69 -10.05
CA LEU A 273 -9.76 -2.95 -8.79
C LEU A 273 -9.39 -1.48 -8.96
N GLY A 274 -9.94 -0.60 -8.11
CA GLY A 274 -9.48 0.80 -8.00
C GLY A 274 -7.99 0.86 -7.68
N GLU A 275 -7.52 -0.01 -6.78
CA GLU A 275 -6.11 -0.18 -6.40
C GLU A 275 -5.17 -0.58 -7.54
N TRP A 276 -5.70 -0.96 -8.70
CA TRP A 276 -4.94 -1.12 -9.94
C TRP A 276 -4.92 0.16 -10.77
N HIS A 277 -6.08 0.79 -10.97
CA HIS A 277 -6.24 1.92 -11.87
C HIS A 277 -5.60 3.21 -11.34
N GLU A 278 -5.84 3.52 -10.08
CA GLU A 278 -5.36 4.75 -9.43
C GLU A 278 -3.82 4.87 -9.42
N PRO A 279 -3.04 3.87 -8.95
CA PRO A 279 -1.58 3.99 -8.87
C PRO A 279 -0.92 4.05 -10.25
N ILE A 280 -1.47 3.37 -11.26
CA ILE A 280 -0.93 3.46 -12.62
C ILE A 280 -1.13 4.88 -13.15
N ASN A 281 -2.33 5.44 -12.98
CA ASN A 281 -2.63 6.81 -13.40
C ASN A 281 -1.74 7.84 -12.67
N ILE A 282 -1.54 7.69 -11.36
CA ILE A 282 -0.63 8.54 -10.57
C ILE A 282 0.79 8.46 -11.11
N CYS A 283 1.30 7.25 -11.34
CA CYS A 283 2.65 7.04 -11.85
C CYS A 283 2.82 7.58 -13.27
N ALA A 284 1.82 7.41 -14.13
CA ALA A 284 1.81 7.92 -15.50
C ALA A 284 1.83 9.45 -15.54
N ALA A 285 0.90 10.09 -14.81
CA ALA A 285 0.77 11.55 -14.78
C ALA A 285 2.04 12.24 -14.24
N ARG A 286 2.77 11.59 -13.33
CA ARG A 286 3.99 12.10 -12.70
C ARG A 286 5.27 11.52 -13.25
N LYS A 287 5.20 10.61 -14.22
CA LYS A 287 6.36 9.89 -14.80
C LYS A 287 7.23 9.24 -13.73
N LEU A 288 6.60 8.55 -12.77
CA LEU A 288 7.31 7.90 -11.67
C LEU A 288 8.02 6.62 -12.15
N PRO A 289 9.15 6.24 -11.51
CA PRO A 289 9.94 5.07 -11.88
C PRO A 289 9.30 3.76 -11.40
N ALA A 290 8.18 3.36 -12.02
CA ALA A 290 7.44 2.14 -11.70
C ALA A 290 7.31 1.21 -12.92
N ILE A 291 7.19 -0.09 -12.64
CA ILE A 291 6.84 -1.12 -13.63
C ILE A 291 5.62 -1.86 -13.10
N PHE A 292 4.59 -2.01 -13.94
CA PHE A 292 3.38 -2.76 -13.61
C PHE A 292 3.35 -4.04 -14.43
N CYS A 293 3.33 -5.18 -13.76
CA CYS A 293 3.28 -6.51 -14.38
C CYS A 293 1.94 -7.15 -14.14
N VAL A 294 1.26 -7.54 -15.22
CA VAL A 294 0.07 -8.41 -15.17
C VAL A 294 0.49 -9.81 -15.55
N GLN A 295 0.37 -10.76 -14.63
CA GLN A 295 0.52 -12.17 -14.93
C GLN A 295 -0.82 -12.75 -15.35
N ASN A 296 -1.07 -12.81 -16.64
CA ASN A 296 -2.26 -13.40 -17.23
C ASN A 296 -2.08 -14.92 -17.26
N ASN A 297 -2.49 -15.58 -16.19
CA ASN A 297 -2.42 -17.03 -16.04
C ASN A 297 -3.76 -17.74 -16.32
N GLN A 298 -4.65 -17.05 -17.03
CA GLN A 298 -5.92 -17.48 -17.64
C GLN A 298 -7.10 -17.59 -16.68
N THR A 299 -6.89 -17.50 -15.35
CA THR A 299 -8.01 -17.61 -14.41
C THR A 299 -7.68 -17.01 -13.04
N ALA A 300 -8.57 -16.16 -12.52
CA ALA A 300 -8.54 -15.73 -11.13
C ALA A 300 -9.32 -16.72 -10.27
N LEU A 301 -8.62 -17.58 -9.55
CA LEU A 301 -9.15 -18.75 -8.85
C LEU A 301 -9.93 -19.65 -9.82
N SER A 302 -11.23 -19.47 -10.00
CA SER A 302 -12.09 -20.21 -10.93
C SER A 302 -12.75 -19.32 -11.98
N THR A 303 -12.61 -18.00 -11.90
CA THR A 303 -13.21 -17.07 -12.85
C THR A 303 -12.30 -16.88 -14.05
N PRO A 304 -12.72 -17.29 -15.27
CA PRO A 304 -11.90 -17.20 -16.46
C PRO A 304 -11.72 -15.75 -16.92
N VAL A 305 -10.70 -15.50 -17.73
CA VAL A 305 -10.39 -14.16 -18.28
C VAL A 305 -11.59 -13.54 -19.00
N SER A 306 -12.40 -14.35 -19.72
CA SER A 306 -13.61 -13.88 -20.41
C SER A 306 -14.63 -13.18 -19.51
N ASP A 307 -14.70 -13.59 -18.25
CA ASP A 307 -15.63 -13.03 -17.27
C ASP A 307 -15.03 -11.84 -16.50
N GLN A 308 -13.74 -11.57 -16.70
CA GLN A 308 -12.98 -10.55 -16.00
C GLN A 308 -12.77 -9.27 -16.80
N SER A 309 -12.65 -9.39 -18.13
CA SER A 309 -12.27 -8.26 -18.97
C SER A 309 -12.79 -8.44 -20.40
N ALA A 310 -13.29 -7.34 -20.96
CA ALA A 310 -13.66 -7.30 -22.39
C ALA A 310 -12.42 -7.25 -23.30
N VAL A 311 -11.29 -6.70 -22.83
CA VAL A 311 -10.04 -6.74 -23.59
C VAL A 311 -9.42 -8.12 -23.46
N ARG A 312 -8.95 -8.66 -24.59
CA ARG A 312 -8.27 -9.97 -24.62
C ARG A 312 -6.82 -9.88 -24.14
N VAL A 313 -6.19 -8.74 -24.38
CA VAL A 313 -4.80 -8.45 -24.07
C VAL A 313 -4.79 -7.33 -23.02
N PHE A 314 -4.38 -7.65 -21.80
CA PHE A 314 -4.43 -6.69 -20.69
C PHE A 314 -3.48 -5.50 -20.89
N ALA A 315 -2.40 -5.69 -21.65
CA ALA A 315 -1.49 -4.59 -22.00
C ALA A 315 -2.18 -3.48 -22.83
N GLU A 316 -3.34 -3.73 -23.45
CA GLU A 316 -4.14 -2.70 -24.14
C GLU A 316 -4.69 -1.65 -23.18
N LYS A 317 -4.89 -1.99 -21.89
CA LYS A 317 -5.29 -1.02 -20.87
C LYS A 317 -4.28 0.12 -20.69
N ALA A 318 -3.00 -0.10 -21.06
CA ALA A 318 -1.94 0.91 -21.00
C ALA A 318 -2.24 2.16 -21.82
N VAL A 319 -2.97 2.01 -22.93
CA VAL A 319 -3.37 3.13 -23.81
C VAL A 319 -4.21 4.15 -23.05
N GLY A 320 -5.13 3.68 -22.17
CA GLY A 320 -5.97 4.55 -21.33
C GLY A 320 -5.19 5.36 -20.31
N TYR A 321 -3.98 4.94 -19.93
CA TYR A 321 -3.09 5.66 -19.02
C TYR A 321 -2.01 6.49 -19.73
N GLY A 322 -1.93 6.40 -21.07
CA GLY A 322 -0.90 7.09 -21.85
C GLY A 322 0.52 6.54 -21.62
N ILE A 323 0.67 5.26 -21.33
CA ILE A 323 1.95 4.59 -21.10
C ILE A 323 2.17 3.44 -22.09
N PRO A 324 3.41 2.98 -22.31
CA PRO A 324 3.68 1.80 -23.09
C PRO A 324 3.10 0.53 -22.46
N GLY A 325 2.42 -0.29 -23.28
CA GLY A 325 1.96 -1.63 -22.91
C GLY A 325 2.58 -2.67 -23.85
N ILE A 326 3.08 -3.77 -23.30
CA ILE A 326 3.61 -4.89 -24.05
C ILE A 326 3.08 -6.22 -23.51
N THR A 327 2.76 -7.12 -24.42
CA THR A 327 2.41 -8.50 -24.12
C THR A 327 3.54 -9.40 -24.59
N ILE A 328 3.95 -10.34 -23.76
CA ILE A 328 5.04 -11.27 -24.06
C ILE A 328 4.69 -12.69 -23.61
N ASP A 329 5.40 -13.68 -24.15
CA ASP A 329 5.30 -15.06 -23.69
C ASP A 329 5.88 -15.17 -22.27
N GLY A 330 5.00 -15.40 -21.29
CA GLY A 330 5.36 -15.58 -19.88
C GLY A 330 6.14 -16.87 -19.60
N THR A 331 6.41 -17.69 -20.60
CA THR A 331 7.24 -18.90 -20.51
C THR A 331 8.62 -18.76 -21.17
N ASP A 332 8.91 -17.61 -21.83
CA ASP A 332 10.25 -17.30 -22.39
C ASP A 332 11.04 -16.38 -21.46
N PRO A 333 11.98 -16.90 -20.65
CA PRO A 333 12.72 -16.09 -19.67
C PRO A 333 13.65 -15.04 -20.32
N ASP A 334 14.20 -15.27 -21.52
CA ASP A 334 15.03 -14.27 -22.22
C ASP A 334 14.17 -13.05 -22.62
N GLU A 335 12.89 -13.27 -22.99
CA GLU A 335 11.97 -12.22 -23.36
C GLU A 335 11.52 -11.42 -22.11
N ILE A 336 11.25 -12.13 -21.02
CA ILE A 336 10.93 -11.49 -19.72
C ILE A 336 12.11 -10.62 -19.24
N ALA A 337 13.33 -11.15 -19.21
CA ALA A 337 14.51 -10.40 -18.79
C ALA A 337 14.71 -9.13 -19.63
N ALA A 338 14.54 -9.23 -20.94
CA ALA A 338 14.69 -8.09 -21.85
C ALA A 338 13.59 -7.03 -21.63
N ALA A 339 12.34 -7.45 -21.42
CA ALA A 339 11.21 -6.56 -21.19
C ALA A 339 11.36 -5.76 -19.89
N PHE A 340 11.72 -6.41 -18.78
CA PHE A 340 11.90 -5.74 -17.49
C PHE A 340 13.15 -4.85 -17.47
N ALA A 341 14.26 -5.27 -18.08
CA ALA A 341 15.44 -4.43 -18.22
C ALA A 341 15.15 -3.15 -19.02
N TRP A 342 14.45 -3.28 -20.16
CA TRP A 342 14.02 -2.12 -20.95
C TRP A 342 13.08 -1.19 -20.17
N ALA A 343 12.11 -1.75 -19.46
CA ALA A 343 11.18 -0.98 -18.66
C ALA A 343 11.90 -0.24 -17.51
N ALA A 344 12.89 -0.87 -16.87
CA ALA A 344 13.70 -0.27 -15.84
C ALA A 344 14.59 0.86 -16.39
N GLU A 345 15.22 0.68 -17.56
CA GLU A 345 15.97 1.75 -18.25
C GLU A 345 15.08 2.98 -18.46
N ARG A 346 13.90 2.80 -19.05
CA ARG A 346 12.93 3.88 -19.29
C ARG A 346 12.51 4.59 -18.01
N ALA A 347 12.23 3.83 -16.97
CA ALA A 347 11.80 4.36 -15.68
C ALA A 347 12.89 5.25 -15.07
N ARG A 348 14.17 4.80 -15.10
CA ARG A 348 15.33 5.54 -14.61
C ARG A 348 15.60 6.82 -15.43
N GLU A 349 15.38 6.79 -16.73
CA GLU A 349 15.49 7.95 -17.63
C GLU A 349 14.37 8.97 -17.42
N GLY A 350 13.41 8.72 -16.53
CA GLY A 350 12.26 9.60 -16.27
C GLY A 350 11.18 9.56 -17.36
N SER A 351 11.18 8.52 -18.20
CA SER A 351 10.15 8.30 -19.23
C SER A 351 8.81 7.80 -18.65
N GLY A 352 8.76 7.52 -17.35
CA GLY A 352 7.56 7.06 -16.64
C GLY A 352 7.37 5.53 -16.68
N PRO A 353 6.21 5.04 -16.20
CA PRO A 353 5.97 3.62 -16.03
C PRO A 353 5.76 2.86 -17.34
N THR A 354 5.81 1.55 -17.25
CA THR A 354 5.50 0.61 -18.33
C THR A 354 4.58 -0.49 -17.81
N LEU A 355 3.60 -0.90 -18.59
CA LEU A 355 2.74 -2.07 -18.34
C LEU A 355 3.25 -3.26 -19.13
N ILE A 356 3.56 -4.37 -18.44
CA ILE A 356 4.01 -5.63 -19.03
C ILE A 356 2.98 -6.69 -18.71
N GLU A 357 2.44 -7.36 -19.74
CA GLU A 357 1.61 -8.55 -19.60
C GLU A 357 2.42 -9.79 -19.91
N LEU A 358 2.45 -10.74 -18.97
CA LEU A 358 3.02 -12.07 -19.14
C LEU A 358 1.89 -13.08 -19.38
N CYS A 359 1.80 -13.62 -20.57
CA CYS A 359 0.84 -14.68 -20.89
C CYS A 359 1.43 -16.04 -20.52
N ALA A 360 0.77 -16.75 -19.62
CA ALA A 360 1.13 -18.08 -19.17
C ALA A 360 -0.14 -18.84 -18.77
N MET A 361 0.01 -20.00 -18.17
CA MET A 361 -1.10 -20.72 -17.53
C MET A 361 -0.65 -21.21 -16.15
N ARG A 362 -1.55 -21.12 -15.18
CA ARG A 362 -1.36 -21.75 -13.89
C ARG A 362 -1.54 -23.26 -14.05
N MET A 363 -0.48 -24.02 -13.73
CA MET A 363 -0.44 -25.48 -13.94
C MET A 363 -0.81 -26.29 -12.69
N CYS A 364 -1.45 -25.64 -11.69
CA CYS A 364 -1.94 -26.22 -10.44
C CYS A 364 -3.14 -25.45 -9.91
N GLY A 365 -3.77 -25.90 -8.84
CA GLY A 365 -4.82 -25.17 -8.15
C GLY A 365 -4.38 -23.78 -7.66
N HIS A 366 -5.31 -22.95 -7.25
CA HIS A 366 -5.02 -21.61 -6.72
C HIS A 366 -4.18 -21.69 -5.45
N ALA A 367 -4.54 -22.59 -4.55
CA ALA A 367 -3.76 -23.01 -3.40
C ALA A 367 -3.71 -24.55 -3.40
N HIS A 368 -2.94 -25.16 -2.49
CA HIS A 368 -2.76 -26.62 -2.49
C HIS A 368 -4.09 -27.40 -2.37
N HIS A 369 -5.05 -26.89 -1.60
CA HIS A 369 -6.37 -27.53 -1.43
C HIS A 369 -7.26 -27.43 -2.67
N ASP A 370 -6.95 -26.53 -3.62
CA ASP A 370 -7.74 -26.35 -4.84
C ASP A 370 -7.34 -27.33 -5.95
N ASP A 371 -6.24 -28.07 -5.80
CA ASP A 371 -5.80 -29.02 -6.81
C ASP A 371 -6.90 -30.02 -7.19
N MET A 372 -7.62 -30.55 -6.20
CA MET A 372 -8.74 -31.47 -6.42
C MET A 372 -9.83 -30.89 -7.31
N LEU A 373 -10.13 -29.60 -7.17
CA LEU A 373 -11.16 -28.93 -7.96
C LEU A 373 -10.62 -28.52 -9.33
N TYR A 374 -9.41 -27.98 -9.38
CA TYR A 374 -8.80 -27.48 -10.59
C TYR A 374 -8.36 -28.59 -11.53
N LEU A 375 -7.63 -29.57 -11.01
CA LEU A 375 -7.09 -30.70 -11.78
C LEU A 375 -8.01 -31.93 -11.80
N GLY A 376 -9.00 -31.99 -10.91
CA GLY A 376 -9.83 -33.19 -10.70
C GLY A 376 -9.10 -34.31 -9.96
N LYS A 377 -7.97 -34.03 -9.36
CA LYS A 377 -7.16 -34.95 -8.54
C LYS A 377 -6.20 -34.17 -7.65
N ASP A 378 -5.72 -34.80 -6.59
CA ASP A 378 -4.63 -34.28 -5.76
C ASP A 378 -3.30 -34.90 -6.19
N PRO A 379 -2.41 -34.17 -6.91
CA PRO A 379 -1.19 -34.73 -7.47
C PRO A 379 -0.08 -34.82 -6.42
N ASN A 380 0.77 -35.82 -6.52
CA ASN A 380 2.05 -35.86 -5.83
C ASN A 380 3.01 -34.80 -6.38
N PRO A 381 3.96 -34.31 -5.56
CA PRO A 381 5.06 -33.47 -6.05
C PRO A 381 5.81 -34.14 -7.19
N SER A 382 6.08 -33.36 -8.25
CA SER A 382 6.76 -33.87 -9.45
C SER A 382 7.48 -32.73 -10.19
N TRP A 383 8.53 -33.08 -10.93
CA TRP A 383 9.16 -32.16 -11.89
C TRP A 383 8.30 -31.92 -13.13
N ASP A 384 7.41 -32.86 -13.44
CA ASP A 384 6.47 -32.75 -14.55
C ASP A 384 5.13 -32.17 -14.09
N TYR A 385 4.44 -31.44 -14.95
CA TYR A 385 3.13 -30.90 -14.64
C TYR A 385 2.08 -32.03 -14.52
N PRO A 386 1.21 -31.97 -13.51
CA PRO A 386 0.16 -32.96 -13.33
C PRO A 386 -0.94 -32.76 -14.37
N ALA A 387 -1.18 -33.74 -15.27
CA ALA A 387 -2.26 -33.64 -16.24
C ALA A 387 -3.64 -33.58 -15.54
N PRO A 388 -4.54 -32.66 -15.92
CA PRO A 388 -5.89 -32.58 -15.37
C PRO A 388 -6.75 -33.77 -15.82
N THR A 389 -7.75 -34.13 -15.01
CA THR A 389 -8.78 -35.13 -15.31
C THR A 389 -10.09 -34.46 -15.74
N GLU A 390 -11.09 -35.24 -16.14
CA GLU A 390 -12.43 -34.76 -16.50
C GLU A 390 -13.20 -34.18 -15.29
N ALA A 391 -12.81 -34.55 -14.08
CA ALA A 391 -13.42 -34.07 -12.86
C ALA A 391 -12.97 -32.65 -12.46
N GLY A 392 -11.87 -32.14 -13.07
CA GLY A 392 -11.36 -30.78 -12.83
C GLY A 392 -11.99 -29.73 -13.73
N TYR A 393 -11.96 -28.47 -13.29
CA TYR A 393 -12.45 -27.35 -14.10
C TYR A 393 -11.36 -26.71 -14.98
N ALA A 394 -10.11 -27.16 -14.93
CA ALA A 394 -9.05 -26.67 -15.81
C ALA A 394 -9.39 -26.97 -17.29
N ASP A 395 -9.26 -25.95 -18.13
CA ASP A 395 -9.38 -26.14 -19.59
C ASP A 395 -8.26 -27.07 -20.07
N ARG A 396 -8.62 -28.27 -20.47
CA ARG A 396 -7.66 -29.34 -20.82
C ARG A 396 -6.88 -29.05 -22.10
N ASP A 397 -7.48 -28.38 -23.08
CA ASP A 397 -6.81 -28.04 -24.32
C ASP A 397 -5.81 -26.92 -24.13
N ALA A 398 -6.20 -25.87 -23.40
CA ALA A 398 -5.29 -24.82 -22.98
C ALA A 398 -4.17 -25.37 -22.08
N PHE A 399 -4.50 -26.26 -21.14
CA PHE A 399 -3.51 -26.90 -20.28
C PHE A 399 -2.48 -27.70 -21.10
N ALA A 400 -2.94 -28.51 -22.06
CA ALA A 400 -2.05 -29.28 -22.93
C ALA A 400 -1.18 -28.40 -23.83
N PHE A 401 -1.70 -27.25 -24.28
CA PHE A 401 -0.93 -26.25 -25.02
C PHE A 401 0.19 -25.66 -24.18
N TRP A 402 -0.11 -25.23 -22.95
CA TRP A 402 0.86 -24.61 -22.05
C TRP A 402 1.82 -25.64 -21.44
N ALA A 403 1.40 -26.86 -21.20
CA ALA A 403 2.28 -27.93 -20.69
C ALA A 403 3.47 -28.22 -21.62
N LYS A 404 3.28 -28.10 -22.94
CA LYS A 404 4.35 -28.21 -23.94
C LYS A 404 5.34 -27.03 -23.91
N ARG A 405 4.98 -25.96 -23.20
CA ARG A 405 5.78 -24.73 -23.04
C ARG A 405 6.38 -24.61 -21.63
N ASP A 406 6.51 -25.72 -20.92
CA ASP A 406 7.18 -25.72 -19.61
C ASP A 406 8.50 -24.93 -19.69
N PRO A 407 8.64 -23.81 -18.96
CA PRO A 407 9.79 -22.91 -19.10
C PRO A 407 11.10 -23.60 -18.74
N ILE A 408 11.10 -24.51 -17.76
CA ILE A 408 12.32 -25.24 -17.39
C ILE A 408 12.76 -26.19 -18.52
N THR A 409 11.83 -27.01 -19.01
CA THR A 409 12.13 -28.01 -20.03
C THR A 409 12.52 -27.38 -21.37
N THR A 410 11.75 -26.38 -21.82
CA THR A 410 12.02 -25.71 -23.11
C THR A 410 13.28 -24.88 -23.06
N TYR A 411 13.53 -24.17 -21.95
CA TYR A 411 14.73 -23.36 -21.82
C TYR A 411 15.99 -24.22 -21.69
N ALA A 412 15.96 -25.30 -20.90
CA ALA A 412 17.06 -26.23 -20.82
C ALA A 412 17.43 -26.82 -22.19
N ALA A 413 16.44 -27.26 -22.99
CA ALA A 413 16.67 -27.76 -24.34
C ALA A 413 17.31 -26.71 -25.24
N ARG A 414 16.85 -25.45 -25.14
CA ARG A 414 17.44 -24.31 -25.87
C ARG A 414 18.88 -24.06 -25.48
N LEU A 415 19.22 -24.07 -24.17
CA LEU A 415 20.58 -23.85 -23.70
C LEU A 415 21.55 -24.97 -24.09
N VAL A 416 21.08 -26.21 -24.11
CA VAL A 416 21.85 -27.34 -24.64
C VAL A 416 22.13 -27.16 -26.14
N SER A 417 21.11 -26.76 -26.93
CA SER A 417 21.29 -26.51 -28.38
C SER A 417 22.26 -25.38 -28.65
N LEU A 418 22.28 -24.36 -27.80
CA LEU A 418 23.23 -23.23 -27.86
C LEU A 418 24.60 -23.55 -27.26
N ARG A 419 24.82 -24.77 -26.73
CA ARG A 419 26.05 -25.20 -26.05
C ARG A 419 26.41 -24.35 -24.84
N VAL A 420 25.43 -23.74 -24.20
CA VAL A 420 25.61 -22.99 -22.93
C VAL A 420 25.74 -23.96 -21.76
N ILE A 421 25.05 -25.10 -21.81
CA ILE A 421 25.08 -26.20 -20.85
C ILE A 421 25.20 -27.55 -21.57
N ALA A 422 25.62 -28.59 -20.85
CA ALA A 422 25.54 -29.97 -21.32
C ALA A 422 24.21 -30.61 -20.88
N GLN A 423 23.79 -31.67 -21.56
CA GLN A 423 22.55 -32.40 -21.24
C GLN A 423 22.54 -32.95 -19.80
N ARG A 424 23.69 -33.40 -19.29
CA ARG A 424 23.88 -33.91 -17.92
C ARG A 424 23.62 -32.82 -16.86
N ASP A 425 23.96 -31.57 -17.16
CA ASP A 425 23.83 -30.46 -16.22
C ASP A 425 22.36 -30.26 -15.78
N VAL A 426 21.40 -30.61 -16.63
CA VAL A 426 19.97 -30.52 -16.33
C VAL A 426 19.55 -31.44 -15.17
N ALA A 427 20.04 -32.67 -15.16
CA ALA A 427 19.74 -33.60 -14.08
C ALA A 427 20.51 -33.26 -12.81
N ASP A 428 21.78 -32.86 -12.96
CA ASP A 428 22.63 -32.46 -11.84
C ASP A 428 22.04 -31.25 -11.10
N TRP A 429 21.63 -30.21 -11.84
CA TRP A 429 21.04 -29.00 -11.24
C TRP A 429 19.66 -29.19 -10.61
N LYS A 430 18.85 -30.11 -11.15
CA LYS A 430 17.60 -30.52 -10.49
C LYS A 430 17.89 -31.17 -9.13
N ALA A 431 18.87 -32.07 -9.10
CA ALA A 431 19.27 -32.72 -7.85
C ALA A 431 19.90 -31.74 -6.84
N GLU A 432 20.72 -30.79 -7.32
CA GLU A 432 21.26 -29.70 -6.49
C GLU A 432 20.13 -28.86 -5.87
N ALA A 433 19.11 -28.49 -6.67
CA ALA A 433 17.97 -27.71 -6.19
C ALA A 433 17.15 -28.48 -5.15
N ASP A 434 16.83 -29.75 -5.43
CA ASP A 434 16.10 -30.61 -4.48
C ASP A 434 16.88 -30.77 -3.16
N ALA A 435 18.19 -30.97 -3.23
CA ALA A 435 19.04 -31.13 -2.05
C ALA A 435 19.13 -29.83 -1.21
N ALA A 436 19.26 -28.69 -1.86
CA ALA A 436 19.29 -27.39 -1.18
C ALA A 436 17.95 -27.11 -0.48
N VAL A 437 16.84 -27.36 -1.17
CA VAL A 437 15.49 -27.15 -0.61
C VAL A 437 15.20 -28.13 0.53
N GLU A 438 15.60 -29.40 0.40
CA GLU A 438 15.43 -30.40 1.46
C GLU A 438 16.23 -30.05 2.71
N ALA A 439 17.46 -29.56 2.57
CA ALA A 439 18.27 -29.11 3.69
C ALA A 439 17.59 -27.98 4.48
N GLU A 440 17.08 -26.97 3.79
CA GLU A 440 16.34 -25.87 4.41
C GLU A 440 14.98 -26.33 4.98
N ALA A 441 14.29 -27.24 4.31
CA ALA A 441 13.02 -27.80 4.78
C ALA A 441 13.20 -28.55 6.13
N ARG A 442 14.24 -29.35 6.27
CA ARG A 442 14.58 -29.99 7.55
C ARG A 442 14.88 -28.98 8.63
N ALA A 443 15.64 -27.93 8.30
CA ALA A 443 15.89 -26.85 9.24
C ALA A 443 14.60 -26.14 9.67
N VAL A 444 13.63 -25.91 8.75
CA VAL A 444 12.33 -25.30 9.07
C VAL A 444 11.45 -26.23 9.94
N ILE A 445 11.47 -27.54 9.72
CA ILE A 445 10.76 -28.50 10.57
C ILE A 445 11.20 -28.36 12.04
N GLU A 446 12.51 -28.24 12.25
CA GLU A 446 13.13 -28.13 13.59
C GLU A 446 12.97 -26.76 14.24
N LEU A 447 12.61 -25.70 13.49
CA LEU A 447 12.38 -24.39 14.09
C LEU A 447 11.26 -24.44 15.14
N PRO A 448 11.40 -23.70 16.24
CA PRO A 448 10.33 -23.61 17.24
C PRO A 448 9.11 -22.89 16.64
N TRP A 449 7.97 -23.11 17.27
CA TRP A 449 6.81 -22.24 17.09
C TRP A 449 7.07 -20.88 17.74
N PRO A 450 6.48 -19.79 17.24
CA PRO A 450 6.55 -18.50 17.91
C PRO A 450 6.01 -18.60 19.35
N ASP A 451 6.61 -17.82 20.26
CA ASP A 451 6.10 -17.72 21.63
C ASP A 451 4.69 -17.12 21.62
N ALA A 452 3.74 -17.75 22.29
CA ALA A 452 2.35 -17.31 22.36
C ALA A 452 2.21 -15.92 23.01
N SER A 453 3.09 -15.54 23.96
CA SER A 453 3.13 -14.20 24.55
C SER A 453 3.41 -13.08 23.52
N GLY A 454 4.01 -13.43 22.38
CA GLY A 454 4.27 -12.53 21.27
C GLY A 454 3.04 -12.19 20.42
N ALA A 455 1.88 -12.83 20.66
CA ALA A 455 0.66 -12.61 19.85
C ALA A 455 0.20 -11.14 19.81
N GLY A 456 0.36 -10.42 20.93
CA GLY A 456 0.03 -8.99 21.03
C GLY A 456 1.19 -8.03 20.79
N ALA A 457 2.38 -8.52 20.41
CA ALA A 457 3.57 -7.68 20.26
C ALA A 457 3.69 -7.06 18.87
N GLY A 458 4.30 -5.86 18.79
CA GLY A 458 4.62 -5.20 17.53
C GLY A 458 3.41 -4.66 16.80
N VAL A 459 2.37 -4.24 17.49
CA VAL A 459 1.19 -3.59 16.90
C VAL A 459 1.52 -2.15 16.55
N VAL A 460 2.14 -1.42 17.47
CA VAL A 460 2.73 -0.09 17.25
C VAL A 460 4.15 -0.05 17.81
N ALA A 461 4.93 0.97 17.42
CA ALA A 461 6.31 1.13 17.88
C ALA A 461 6.36 1.35 19.40
N GLU A 462 7.38 0.76 20.03
CA GLU A 462 7.70 1.00 21.45
C GLU A 462 6.56 0.65 22.44
N GLU A 463 5.52 -0.05 21.99
CA GLU A 463 4.43 -0.51 22.84
C GLU A 463 4.79 -1.87 23.48
N ALA A 464 4.46 -2.03 24.75
CA ALA A 464 4.52 -3.34 25.40
C ALA A 464 3.53 -4.31 24.72
N PRO A 465 3.83 -5.63 24.69
CA PRO A 465 2.91 -6.60 24.11
C PRO A 465 1.50 -6.49 24.72
N ARG A 466 0.49 -6.36 23.88
CA ARG A 466 -0.92 -6.32 24.29
C ARG A 466 -1.30 -7.67 24.89
N ARG A 467 -2.07 -7.63 25.97
CA ARG A 467 -2.51 -8.82 26.71
C ARG A 467 -4.03 -8.84 26.78
N HIS A 468 -4.58 -10.01 27.04
CA HIS A 468 -5.99 -10.12 27.42
C HIS A 468 -6.25 -9.34 28.70
N VAL A 469 -7.47 -8.83 28.83
CA VAL A 469 -7.95 -8.31 30.11
C VAL A 469 -8.30 -9.53 30.95
N GLU A 470 -7.53 -9.78 32.01
CA GLU A 470 -7.77 -10.93 32.89
C GLU A 470 -9.00 -10.70 33.75
N PRO A 471 -9.79 -11.72 34.07
CA PRO A 471 -10.86 -11.62 35.05
C PRO A 471 -10.33 -11.13 36.39
N LEU A 472 -11.16 -10.40 37.12
CA LEU A 472 -10.82 -9.88 38.43
C LEU A 472 -10.65 -10.98 39.46
N GLU A 473 -9.42 -11.42 39.69
CA GLU A 473 -9.12 -12.48 40.65
C GLU A 473 -9.31 -12.08 42.11
N ASN A 474 -9.34 -10.78 42.45
CA ASN A 474 -9.38 -10.29 43.83
C ASN A 474 -10.17 -8.98 43.92
N ALA A 475 -11.49 -9.05 43.95
CA ALA A 475 -12.35 -7.90 44.23
C ALA A 475 -12.00 -7.23 45.57
N ALA A 476 -11.65 -8.00 46.60
CA ALA A 476 -11.26 -7.49 47.92
C ALA A 476 -10.02 -6.57 47.92
N ALA A 477 -9.09 -6.77 46.99
CA ALA A 477 -7.90 -5.93 46.89
C ALA A 477 -8.20 -4.51 46.31
N ARG A 478 -9.37 -4.33 45.71
CA ARG A 478 -9.82 -3.03 45.14
C ARG A 478 -10.41 -2.11 46.19
N PHE A 479 -11.06 -2.63 47.23
CA PHE A 479 -11.65 -1.85 48.30
C PHE A 479 -10.64 -1.05 49.15
N HIS A 480 -9.35 -1.28 48.96
CA HIS A 480 -8.28 -0.58 49.67
C HIS A 480 -7.41 0.32 48.79
N ARG A 481 -7.78 0.50 47.49
CA ARG A 481 -7.05 1.43 46.62
C ARG A 481 -7.34 2.87 47.06
N LYS A 482 -6.33 3.60 47.49
CA LYS A 482 -6.42 5.07 47.61
C LYS A 482 -6.78 5.64 46.25
N THR A 483 -7.83 6.47 46.16
CA THR A 483 -8.11 7.25 44.95
C THR A 483 -6.86 8.01 44.56
N PRO A 484 -6.35 7.83 43.35
CA PRO A 484 -5.15 8.54 42.90
C PRO A 484 -5.40 10.07 42.95
N ALA A 485 -4.37 10.85 43.18
CA ALA A 485 -4.48 12.29 43.02
C ALA A 485 -4.77 12.64 41.57
N LEU A 486 -5.61 13.64 41.34
CA LEU A 486 -5.82 14.17 40.02
C LEU A 486 -4.49 14.61 39.38
N PRO A 487 -4.33 14.45 38.06
CA PRO A 487 -3.19 14.99 37.34
C PRO A 487 -3.20 16.53 37.48
N PRO A 488 -2.06 17.20 37.25
CA PRO A 488 -2.02 18.64 37.22
C PRO A 488 -2.99 19.22 36.19
N ILE A 489 -3.63 20.34 36.51
CA ILE A 489 -4.46 21.05 35.52
C ILE A 489 -3.56 21.54 34.40
N GLU A 490 -3.83 21.12 33.19
CA GLU A 490 -3.24 21.64 31.96
C GLU A 490 -4.26 22.57 31.29
N ALA A 491 -4.32 23.81 31.84
CA ALA A 491 -5.21 24.81 31.27
C ALA A 491 -4.80 25.16 29.81
N SER A 492 -5.78 25.40 28.97
CA SER A 492 -5.53 25.96 27.63
C SER A 492 -4.83 27.33 27.77
N LEU A 493 -3.99 27.67 26.78
CA LEU A 493 -3.50 29.05 26.71
C LEU A 493 -4.68 30.03 26.71
N PRO A 494 -4.54 31.21 27.33
CA PRO A 494 -5.62 32.17 27.38
C PRO A 494 -6.03 32.63 26.00
N PHE A 495 -7.29 33.05 25.88
CA PHE A 495 -7.78 33.68 24.66
C PHE A 495 -7.01 34.97 24.36
N ASP A 496 -6.64 35.14 23.08
CA ASP A 496 -6.05 36.36 22.56
C ASP A 496 -6.74 36.73 21.22
N ALA A 497 -7.43 37.86 21.20
CA ALA A 497 -8.14 38.32 20.02
C ALA A 497 -7.22 38.54 18.77
N LYS A 498 -5.93 38.86 19.02
CA LYS A 498 -4.88 38.97 18.00
C LYS A 498 -4.12 37.67 17.75
N GLY A 499 -4.44 36.63 18.50
CA GLY A 499 -3.81 35.32 18.42
C GLY A 499 -4.15 34.57 17.13
N LYS A 500 -3.58 33.40 17.02
CA LYS A 500 -3.78 32.49 15.88
C LYS A 500 -5.05 31.66 16.05
N THR A 501 -5.74 31.47 14.93
CA THR A 501 -6.86 30.54 14.84
C THR A 501 -6.38 29.09 14.87
N PHE A 502 -7.28 28.17 15.07
CA PHE A 502 -6.98 26.73 15.01
C PHE A 502 -6.43 26.33 13.61
N LEU A 503 -7.02 26.84 12.54
CA LEU A 503 -6.55 26.63 11.17
C LEU A 503 -5.11 27.16 10.95
N GLU A 504 -4.82 28.40 11.45
CA GLU A 504 -3.47 28.96 11.34
C GLU A 504 -2.45 28.16 12.17
N ALA A 505 -2.86 27.61 13.31
CA ALA A 505 -1.99 26.74 14.13
C ALA A 505 -1.59 25.45 13.40
N ILE A 506 -2.53 24.82 12.71
CA ILE A 506 -2.25 23.65 11.86
C ILE A 506 -1.34 24.02 10.70
N MET A 507 -1.63 25.14 10.00
CA MET A 507 -0.77 25.66 8.94
C MET A 507 0.67 25.89 9.44
N MET A 508 0.84 26.47 10.65
CA MET A 508 2.14 26.64 11.27
C MET A 508 2.82 25.29 11.53
N GLY A 509 2.09 24.31 12.07
CA GLY A 509 2.63 22.96 12.34
C GLY A 509 3.10 22.22 11.07
N VAL A 510 2.33 22.31 9.98
CA VAL A 510 2.77 21.79 8.67
C VAL A 510 4.01 22.54 8.17
N GLY A 511 4.04 23.85 8.31
CA GLY A 511 5.20 24.68 7.94
C GLY A 511 6.46 24.36 8.76
N ASP A 512 6.30 24.08 10.06
CA ASP A 512 7.38 23.65 10.95
C ASP A 512 7.95 22.31 10.49
N ALA A 513 7.09 21.33 10.21
CA ALA A 513 7.48 20.02 9.74
C ALA A 513 8.24 20.08 8.39
N LEU A 514 7.71 20.84 7.43
CA LEU A 514 8.37 21.06 6.14
C LEU A 514 9.71 21.79 6.27
N SER A 515 9.86 22.66 7.27
CA SER A 515 11.10 23.42 7.49
C SER A 515 12.18 22.60 8.17
N SER A 516 11.79 21.73 9.10
CA SER A 516 12.71 20.98 9.97
C SER A 516 13.22 19.67 9.35
N ASP A 517 12.42 19.03 8.48
CA ASP A 517 12.75 17.72 7.91
C ASP A 517 12.53 17.71 6.40
N PRO A 518 13.60 17.54 5.58
CA PRO A 518 13.49 17.46 4.13
C PRO A 518 12.73 16.22 3.63
N ARG A 519 12.51 15.21 4.47
CA ARG A 519 11.73 14.00 4.15
C ARG A 519 10.22 14.25 4.18
N VAL A 520 9.77 15.35 4.83
CA VAL A 520 8.35 15.71 4.90
C VAL A 520 7.88 16.28 3.57
N PHE A 521 6.76 15.80 3.08
CA PHE A 521 6.02 16.36 1.95
C PHE A 521 4.51 16.22 2.22
N VAL A 522 3.72 17.08 1.59
CA VAL A 522 2.24 17.02 1.64
C VAL A 522 1.73 16.44 0.33
N TYR A 523 0.81 15.50 0.41
CA TYR A 523 0.19 14.87 -0.74
C TYR A 523 -1.32 14.75 -0.57
N GLY A 524 -2.09 15.23 -1.53
CA GLY A 524 -3.54 15.21 -1.48
C GLY A 524 -4.15 15.90 -2.70
N GLU A 525 -5.47 15.95 -2.73
CA GLU A 525 -6.21 16.59 -3.81
C GLU A 525 -6.27 18.10 -3.57
N ASP A 526 -5.99 18.89 -4.61
CA ASP A 526 -6.03 20.36 -4.59
C ASP A 526 -5.13 21.04 -3.53
N VAL A 527 -4.17 20.32 -2.95
CA VAL A 527 -3.28 20.84 -1.89
C VAL A 527 -2.22 21.81 -2.40
N GLY A 528 -1.79 21.65 -3.65
CA GLY A 528 -0.69 22.38 -4.28
C GLY A 528 -1.12 23.45 -5.28
N GLY A 529 -0.20 23.79 -6.19
CA GLY A 529 -0.45 24.74 -7.25
C GLY A 529 -0.64 26.18 -6.76
N LYS A 530 -1.84 26.73 -6.94
CA LYS A 530 -2.22 28.08 -6.46
C LYS A 530 -3.33 28.08 -5.42
N TYR A 531 -3.92 26.89 -5.15
CA TYR A 531 -5.12 26.76 -4.34
C TYR A 531 -4.80 26.59 -2.86
N GLY A 532 -4.05 25.54 -2.50
CA GLY A 532 -3.59 25.33 -1.11
C GLY A 532 -4.68 24.75 -0.21
N ASN A 533 -5.41 23.78 -0.70
CA ASN A 533 -6.51 22.98 -0.16
C ASN A 533 -7.88 23.70 -0.07
N ALA A 534 -8.95 22.94 0.20
CA ALA A 534 -10.35 23.41 0.28
C ALA A 534 -10.56 24.53 1.31
N PHE A 535 -9.74 24.62 2.35
CA PHE A 535 -9.80 25.64 3.40
C PHE A 535 -8.77 26.75 3.22
N LEU A 536 -7.96 26.72 2.16
CA LEU A 536 -6.83 27.61 1.88
C LEU A 536 -5.73 27.57 2.95
N LEU A 537 -5.70 26.50 3.75
CA LEU A 537 -4.77 26.34 4.88
C LEU A 537 -3.31 26.28 4.41
N LEU A 538 -3.03 25.55 3.32
CA LEU A 538 -1.68 25.36 2.80
C LEU A 538 -1.19 26.50 1.90
N ARG A 539 -2.11 27.38 1.47
CA ARG A 539 -1.81 28.45 0.51
C ARG A 539 -0.62 29.35 0.93
N PRO A 540 -0.48 29.76 2.20
CA PRO A 540 0.67 30.57 2.62
C PRO A 540 2.02 29.85 2.54
N LEU A 541 2.02 28.50 2.51
CA LEU A 541 3.22 27.68 2.47
C LEU A 541 3.71 27.40 1.05
N LEU A 542 2.87 27.58 0.03
CA LEU A 542 3.17 27.23 -1.37
C LEU A 542 4.36 28.00 -1.95
N ALA A 543 4.54 29.28 -1.58
CA ALA A 543 5.65 30.07 -2.07
C ALA A 543 7.03 29.51 -1.66
N LYS A 544 7.09 28.86 -0.49
CA LYS A 544 8.35 28.32 0.06
C LYS A 544 8.49 26.81 -0.18
N PHE A 545 7.40 26.05 -0.20
CA PHE A 545 7.41 24.59 -0.18
C PHE A 545 6.57 23.97 -1.30
N GLY A 546 6.26 24.71 -2.36
CA GLY A 546 5.42 24.21 -3.44
C GLY A 546 5.96 22.99 -4.17
N ASP A 547 7.27 22.76 -4.13
CA ASP A 547 7.95 21.55 -4.62
C ASP A 547 7.69 20.30 -3.76
N ARG A 548 7.25 20.48 -2.51
CA ARG A 548 6.91 19.42 -1.54
C ARG A 548 5.44 19.42 -1.12
N ILE A 549 4.60 20.26 -1.72
CA ILE A 549 3.14 20.26 -1.54
C ILE A 549 2.52 19.87 -2.88
N LEU A 550 2.16 18.61 -3.03
CA LEU A 550 1.94 17.96 -4.32
C LEU A 550 0.49 17.54 -4.49
N ASN A 551 -0.14 17.97 -5.59
CA ASN A 551 -1.47 17.50 -5.94
C ASN A 551 -1.49 16.03 -6.35
N SER A 552 -2.50 15.31 -5.89
CA SER A 552 -2.90 14.01 -6.42
C SER A 552 -3.96 14.19 -7.53
N PRO A 553 -4.08 13.26 -8.48
CA PRO A 553 -5.36 13.04 -9.13
C PRO A 553 -6.45 12.77 -8.07
N ILE A 554 -7.72 12.90 -8.42
CA ILE A 554 -8.83 12.51 -7.52
C ILE A 554 -8.78 10.99 -7.35
N ALA A 555 -8.27 10.57 -6.22
CA ALA A 555 -8.04 9.15 -5.88
C ALA A 555 -7.59 9.05 -4.41
N GLU A 556 -8.51 9.04 -3.46
CA GLU A 556 -8.16 9.02 -2.02
C GLU A 556 -7.44 7.73 -1.61
N GLY A 557 -7.79 6.59 -2.24
CA GLY A 557 -7.04 5.35 -2.09
C GLY A 557 -5.59 5.51 -2.54
N GLY A 558 -5.39 6.17 -3.69
CA GLY A 558 -4.09 6.52 -4.23
C GLY A 558 -3.29 7.46 -3.35
N VAL A 559 -3.94 8.48 -2.74
CA VAL A 559 -3.29 9.38 -1.77
C VAL A 559 -2.72 8.59 -0.60
N LEU A 560 -3.53 7.72 0.00
CA LEU A 560 -3.11 6.91 1.14
C LEU A 560 -2.04 5.87 0.76
N GLY A 561 -2.19 5.20 -0.38
CA GLY A 561 -1.22 4.23 -0.88
C GLY A 561 0.15 4.85 -1.18
N VAL A 562 0.17 6.05 -1.77
CA VAL A 562 1.41 6.83 -1.97
C VAL A 562 2.06 7.16 -0.62
N CYS A 563 1.28 7.59 0.37
CA CYS A 563 1.82 7.89 1.70
C CYS A 563 2.43 6.64 2.35
N VAL A 564 1.77 5.48 2.28
CA VAL A 564 2.32 4.22 2.81
C VAL A 564 3.66 3.86 2.14
N GLY A 565 3.68 3.84 0.81
CA GLY A 565 4.89 3.47 0.07
C GLY A 565 6.05 4.46 0.26
N ALA A 566 5.75 5.76 0.29
CA ALA A 566 6.75 6.79 0.54
C ALA A 566 7.32 6.71 1.96
N ALA A 567 6.48 6.42 2.96
CA ALA A 567 6.90 6.21 4.34
C ALA A 567 7.86 5.01 4.45
N LEU A 568 7.53 3.88 3.82
CA LEU A 568 8.39 2.70 3.76
C LEU A 568 9.74 2.99 3.09
N ALA A 569 9.78 3.91 2.12
CA ALA A 569 11.02 4.37 1.49
C ALA A 569 11.78 5.42 2.33
N GLY A 570 11.35 5.71 3.57
CA GLY A 570 12.04 6.61 4.49
C GLY A 570 11.63 8.09 4.39
N MET A 571 10.55 8.41 3.65
CA MET A 571 9.92 9.74 3.70
C MET A 571 8.98 9.87 4.89
N ARG A 572 8.49 11.09 5.15
CA ARG A 572 7.50 11.40 6.19
C ARG A 572 6.31 12.16 5.55
N PRO A 573 5.41 11.45 4.85
CA PRO A 573 4.30 12.07 4.17
C PRO A 573 3.23 12.59 5.13
N ILE A 574 2.66 13.74 4.80
CA ILE A 574 1.41 14.26 5.35
C ILE A 574 0.38 14.11 4.23
N GLY A 575 -0.43 13.05 4.29
CA GLY A 575 -1.57 12.86 3.41
C GLY A 575 -2.75 13.74 3.85
N GLU A 576 -3.53 14.24 2.91
CA GLU A 576 -4.72 15.03 3.20
C GLU A 576 -5.95 14.41 2.54
N MET A 577 -6.97 14.11 3.35
CA MET A 577 -8.34 13.95 2.88
C MET A 577 -8.99 15.34 2.86
N GLN A 578 -9.71 15.70 1.79
CA GLN A 578 -10.38 17.00 1.73
C GLN A 578 -11.44 17.13 2.83
N PHE A 579 -12.17 16.04 3.05
CA PHE A 579 -13.08 15.81 4.17
C PHE A 579 -12.91 14.38 4.65
N ASN A 580 -13.04 14.13 5.93
CA ASN A 580 -12.85 12.78 6.49
C ASN A 580 -13.83 11.74 5.92
N ASP A 581 -15.01 12.18 5.49
CA ASP A 581 -16.03 11.32 4.84
C ASP A 581 -15.47 10.56 3.64
N PHE A 582 -14.57 11.18 2.86
CA PHE A 582 -13.99 10.62 1.65
C PHE A 582 -12.97 9.51 1.92
N VAL A 583 -12.51 9.38 3.15
CA VAL A 583 -11.61 8.29 3.55
C VAL A 583 -12.21 6.90 3.31
N ALA A 584 -13.54 6.81 3.17
CA ALA A 584 -14.22 5.56 2.86
C ALA A 584 -13.71 4.90 1.57
N THR A 585 -13.34 5.68 0.56
CA THR A 585 -12.76 5.17 -0.70
C THR A 585 -11.34 4.64 -0.51
N GLY A 586 -10.60 5.15 0.47
CA GLY A 586 -9.24 4.71 0.83
C GLY A 586 -9.18 3.78 2.05
N PHE A 587 -10.31 3.32 2.57
CA PHE A 587 -10.41 2.52 3.80
C PHE A 587 -9.48 1.31 3.80
N ASN A 588 -9.40 0.59 2.67
CA ASN A 588 -8.53 -0.56 2.50
C ASN A 588 -7.04 -0.24 2.76
N GLN A 589 -6.57 0.93 2.33
CA GLN A 589 -5.16 1.34 2.50
C GLN A 589 -4.82 1.61 3.98
N LEU A 590 -5.76 2.07 4.78
CA LEU A 590 -5.54 2.26 6.22
C LEU A 590 -5.66 0.95 6.98
N VAL A 591 -6.77 0.22 6.82
CA VAL A 591 -7.13 -0.93 7.65
C VAL A 591 -6.33 -2.19 7.29
N ASN A 592 -6.13 -2.45 6.00
CA ASN A 592 -5.47 -3.67 5.52
C ASN A 592 -4.00 -3.47 5.16
N ASN A 593 -3.54 -2.23 4.93
CA ASN A 593 -2.16 -1.93 4.59
C ASN A 593 -1.44 -1.25 5.76
N ALA A 594 -1.57 0.06 5.93
CA ALA A 594 -0.82 0.85 6.90
C ALA A 594 -0.84 0.26 8.32
N ALA A 595 -2.03 -0.10 8.83
CA ALA A 595 -2.22 -0.63 10.18
C ALA A 595 -1.53 -1.98 10.43
N LYS A 596 -1.35 -2.81 9.39
CA LYS A 596 -0.87 -4.20 9.57
C LYS A 596 0.61 -4.40 9.28
N ILE A 597 1.27 -3.46 8.62
CA ILE A 597 2.65 -3.59 8.17
C ILE A 597 3.59 -3.90 9.33
N ARG A 598 3.53 -3.12 10.41
CA ARG A 598 4.40 -3.33 11.57
C ARG A 598 4.16 -4.69 12.21
N TYR A 599 2.91 -5.05 12.47
CA TYR A 599 2.57 -6.32 13.08
C TYR A 599 3.05 -7.52 12.27
N ARG A 600 2.84 -7.48 10.94
CA ARG A 600 3.16 -8.58 10.03
C ARG A 600 4.66 -8.86 9.93
N TRP A 601 5.47 -7.82 9.76
CA TRP A 601 6.90 -7.97 9.45
C TRP A 601 7.81 -6.85 9.97
N GLY A 602 7.32 -6.01 10.88
CA GLY A 602 8.15 -5.00 11.56
C GLY A 602 8.35 -3.70 10.79
N GLY A 603 7.76 -3.52 9.61
CA GLY A 603 7.92 -2.31 8.81
C GLY A 603 7.38 -1.07 9.51
N SER A 604 8.05 0.07 9.33
CA SER A 604 7.63 1.36 9.88
C SER A 604 6.92 2.19 8.82
N VAL A 605 5.76 2.78 9.18
CA VAL A 605 4.95 3.62 8.29
C VAL A 605 4.73 5.00 8.92
N PRO A 606 5.77 5.85 9.02
CA PRO A 606 5.70 7.18 9.61
C PRO A 606 4.94 8.14 8.69
N MET A 607 3.61 8.08 8.72
CA MET A 607 2.72 8.95 7.94
C MET A 607 1.68 9.62 8.81
N VAL A 608 1.30 10.84 8.47
CA VAL A 608 0.15 11.55 9.04
C VAL A 608 -0.94 11.63 7.98
N VAL A 609 -2.19 11.36 8.36
CA VAL A 609 -3.35 11.64 7.52
C VAL A 609 -4.17 12.74 8.17
N ARG A 610 -4.17 13.92 7.58
CA ARG A 610 -5.03 15.03 8.00
C ARG A 610 -6.47 14.74 7.58
N MET A 611 -7.37 14.86 8.55
CA MET A 611 -8.78 14.47 8.45
C MET A 611 -9.67 15.65 8.89
N PRO A 612 -9.95 16.63 8.04
CA PRO A 612 -10.97 17.66 8.33
C PRO A 612 -12.33 16.98 8.57
N TRP A 613 -12.91 17.15 9.76
CA TRP A 613 -14.07 16.39 10.20
C TRP A 613 -15.08 17.23 11.00
N GLY A 614 -16.24 16.64 11.25
CA GLY A 614 -17.28 17.19 12.13
C GLY A 614 -18.24 18.13 11.41
N GLY A 615 -19.32 18.38 12.09
CA GLY A 615 -20.45 19.18 11.59
C GLY A 615 -20.44 20.64 12.00
N LEU A 616 -21.66 21.14 12.22
CA LEU A 616 -21.94 22.54 12.58
C LEU A 616 -21.57 23.56 11.50
N ARG A 617 -21.51 23.08 10.24
CA ARG A 617 -21.19 23.90 9.07
C ARG A 617 -22.25 23.88 7.97
N ARG A 618 -23.34 23.16 8.19
CA ARG A 618 -24.43 22.99 7.20
C ARG A 618 -23.91 22.39 5.88
N ALA A 619 -23.09 21.33 5.99
CA ALA A 619 -22.49 20.68 4.84
C ALA A 619 -23.13 19.31 4.50
N GLY A 620 -24.00 18.82 5.36
CA GLY A 620 -24.82 17.62 5.10
C GLY A 620 -24.06 16.29 5.18
N PRO A 621 -24.65 15.19 4.65
CA PRO A 621 -24.24 13.83 4.99
C PRO A 621 -22.92 13.37 4.36
N TYR A 622 -22.31 14.15 3.45
CA TYR A 622 -21.07 13.77 2.75
C TYR A 622 -19.85 14.64 3.12
N HIS A 623 -20.02 15.59 4.07
CA HIS A 623 -18.93 16.51 4.44
C HIS A 623 -18.93 16.84 5.95
N SER A 624 -19.65 16.07 6.75
CA SER A 624 -19.86 16.39 8.17
C SER A 624 -19.89 15.15 9.08
N GLN A 625 -19.60 13.97 8.54
CA GLN A 625 -19.63 12.72 9.31
C GLN A 625 -18.45 12.64 10.28
N ASN A 626 -18.62 11.80 11.28
CA ASN A 626 -17.59 11.39 12.22
C ASN A 626 -17.12 9.99 11.83
N THR A 627 -15.83 9.79 11.58
CA THR A 627 -15.27 8.50 11.14
C THR A 627 -14.25 7.92 12.10
N GLU A 628 -13.92 8.60 13.19
CA GLU A 628 -12.96 8.15 14.18
C GLU A 628 -13.33 6.79 14.77
N GLY A 629 -14.61 6.49 14.95
CA GLY A 629 -15.08 5.19 15.41
C GLY A 629 -14.75 4.03 14.47
N TRP A 630 -14.66 4.26 13.16
CA TRP A 630 -14.26 3.23 12.19
C TRP A 630 -12.82 2.76 12.38
N PHE A 631 -11.94 3.69 12.77
CA PHE A 631 -10.50 3.43 12.91
C PHE A 631 -10.07 3.17 14.35
N TYR A 632 -10.83 3.63 15.35
CA TYR A 632 -10.53 3.41 16.76
C TYR A 632 -10.33 1.93 17.10
N ARG A 633 -11.15 1.06 16.54
CA ARG A 633 -11.04 -0.40 16.73
C ARG A 633 -10.04 -1.09 15.80
N THR A 634 -9.26 -0.33 15.00
CA THR A 634 -8.27 -0.89 14.07
C THR A 634 -6.87 -0.86 14.70
N PRO A 635 -6.36 -2.00 15.19
CA PRO A 635 -5.00 -2.05 15.77
C PRO A 635 -3.94 -1.63 14.75
N GLY A 636 -2.97 -0.81 15.18
CA GLY A 636 -1.87 -0.31 14.34
C GLY A 636 -2.08 1.10 13.80
N LEU A 637 -3.25 1.72 14.02
CA LEU A 637 -3.49 3.13 13.75
C LEU A 637 -3.50 3.94 15.05
N LYS A 638 -2.94 5.15 15.00
CA LYS A 638 -3.05 6.15 16.06
C LYS A 638 -4.02 7.25 15.65
N ILE A 639 -4.78 7.78 16.60
CA ILE A 639 -5.82 8.79 16.34
C ILE A 639 -5.67 9.94 17.33
N VAL A 640 -5.58 11.16 16.82
CA VAL A 640 -5.53 12.39 17.63
C VAL A 640 -6.59 13.40 17.19
N CYS A 641 -7.21 14.08 18.14
CA CYS A 641 -8.27 15.05 17.97
C CYS A 641 -8.00 16.29 18.83
N PRO A 642 -7.12 17.22 18.41
CA PRO A 642 -6.84 18.43 19.17
C PRO A 642 -8.08 19.31 19.34
N SER A 643 -8.15 20.01 20.47
CA SER A 643 -9.24 20.93 20.80
C SER A 643 -8.83 22.41 20.77
N THR A 644 -7.54 22.72 20.89
CA THR A 644 -7.03 24.11 20.96
C THR A 644 -5.97 24.38 19.90
N PRO A 645 -5.73 25.63 19.49
CA PRO A 645 -4.66 25.98 18.56
C PRO A 645 -3.27 25.51 19.00
N ALA A 646 -2.94 25.66 20.29
CA ALA A 646 -1.65 25.23 20.84
C ALA A 646 -1.47 23.72 20.75
N ASP A 647 -2.49 22.94 21.17
CA ASP A 647 -2.47 21.49 21.05
C ASP A 647 -2.40 21.03 19.58
N ALA A 648 -3.12 21.69 18.69
CA ALA A 648 -3.12 21.34 17.28
C ALA A 648 -1.70 21.41 16.70
N ARG A 649 -0.95 22.47 16.99
CA ARG A 649 0.42 22.58 16.48
C ARG A 649 1.37 21.58 17.12
N ALA A 650 1.26 21.36 18.44
CA ALA A 650 2.17 20.48 19.19
C ALA A 650 1.88 18.98 18.95
N LEU A 651 0.61 18.57 18.83
CA LEU A 651 0.22 17.20 18.47
C LEU A 651 0.60 16.86 17.03
N LEU A 652 0.54 17.83 16.10
CA LEU A 652 1.01 17.62 14.75
C LEU A 652 2.52 17.37 14.71
N ALA A 653 3.30 18.09 15.51
CA ALA A 653 4.73 17.82 15.64
C ALA A 653 5.00 16.40 16.15
N ALA A 654 4.23 15.92 17.13
CA ALA A 654 4.31 14.55 17.64
C ALA A 654 3.91 13.53 16.56
N ALA A 655 2.83 13.78 15.84
CA ALA A 655 2.34 12.90 14.79
C ALA A 655 3.36 12.73 13.64
N VAL A 656 4.01 13.82 13.22
CA VAL A 656 5.07 13.77 12.19
C VAL A 656 6.32 13.03 12.68
N ALA A 657 6.63 13.09 13.97
CA ALA A 657 7.77 12.40 14.56
C ALA A 657 7.51 10.90 14.80
N ASP A 658 6.25 10.48 14.83
CA ASP A 658 5.87 9.10 15.13
C ASP A 658 6.35 8.11 14.05
N LEU A 659 6.50 6.83 14.43
CA LEU A 659 6.94 5.75 13.57
C LEU A 659 5.79 4.93 12.98
N ASP A 660 4.56 5.23 13.39
CA ASP A 660 3.33 4.55 12.98
C ASP A 660 2.36 5.52 12.29
N PRO A 661 1.34 5.01 11.58
CA PRO A 661 0.33 5.86 10.96
C PRO A 661 -0.49 6.63 12.00
N VAL A 662 -0.57 7.95 11.86
CA VAL A 662 -1.38 8.82 12.70
C VAL A 662 -2.50 9.46 11.90
N LEU A 663 -3.75 9.20 12.27
CA LEU A 663 -4.93 9.89 11.78
C LEU A 663 -5.13 11.15 12.61
N TYR A 664 -4.98 12.30 11.98
CA TYR A 664 -4.99 13.61 12.62
C TYR A 664 -6.32 14.33 12.31
N TYR A 665 -7.28 14.22 13.25
CA TYR A 665 -8.63 14.73 13.10
C TYR A 665 -8.72 16.22 13.45
N GLU A 666 -9.04 17.04 12.46
CA GLU A 666 -9.13 18.52 12.55
C GLU A 666 -10.57 18.97 12.53
N HIS A 667 -11.14 19.31 13.68
CA HIS A 667 -12.55 19.67 13.73
C HIS A 667 -12.82 20.99 13.00
N ILE A 668 -13.62 20.92 11.94
CA ILE A 668 -13.84 22.04 11.03
C ILE A 668 -14.51 23.25 11.72
N ALA A 669 -15.42 23.03 12.69
CA ALA A 669 -16.03 24.11 13.45
C ALA A 669 -14.99 24.97 14.22
N LEU A 670 -13.84 24.37 14.60
CA LEU A 670 -12.78 25.08 15.30
C LEU A 670 -11.89 25.92 14.37
N TYR A 671 -11.86 25.64 13.07
CA TYR A 671 -10.91 26.26 12.13
C TYR A 671 -10.84 27.78 12.23
N ARG A 672 -11.99 28.42 12.27
CA ARG A 672 -12.09 29.89 12.31
C ARG A 672 -12.92 30.39 13.51
N GLU A 673 -13.09 29.55 14.52
CA GLU A 673 -13.79 29.97 15.73
C GLU A 673 -13.00 31.10 16.43
N PRO A 674 -13.56 32.32 16.48
CA PRO A 674 -12.80 33.48 16.97
C PRO A 674 -12.54 33.44 18.47
N LYS A 675 -13.37 32.69 19.23
CA LYS A 675 -13.32 32.66 20.70
C LYS A 675 -12.21 31.77 21.26
N ILE A 676 -11.54 30.98 20.42
CA ILE A 676 -10.47 30.05 20.83
C ILE A 676 -9.08 30.46 20.35
N LYS A 677 -8.94 31.64 19.76
CA LYS A 677 -7.64 32.17 19.32
C LYS A 677 -6.64 32.24 20.45
N GLN A 678 -5.38 31.90 20.17
CA GLN A 678 -4.30 31.86 21.15
C GLN A 678 -3.02 32.53 20.64
N ALA A 679 -2.28 33.18 21.52
CA ALA A 679 -0.94 33.67 21.22
C ALA A 679 0.03 32.50 21.12
N LEU A 680 0.36 32.07 19.90
CA LEU A 680 1.31 30.98 19.67
C LEU A 680 2.74 31.53 19.53
N PRO A 681 3.75 30.80 20.07
CA PRO A 681 5.16 31.17 19.87
C PRO A 681 5.53 31.11 18.39
N LYS A 682 6.53 31.91 17.98
CA LYS A 682 7.08 31.86 16.60
C LYS A 682 7.78 30.53 16.36
N ASP A 683 8.57 30.08 17.31
CA ASP A 683 9.31 28.83 17.22
C ASP A 683 8.37 27.63 17.37
N ALA A 684 8.75 26.51 16.75
CA ALA A 684 8.00 25.27 16.85
C ALA A 684 7.93 24.82 18.32
N PRO A 685 6.74 24.45 18.82
CA PRO A 685 6.61 23.93 20.18
C PRO A 685 7.23 22.53 20.30
N GLY A 686 7.59 22.15 21.51
CA GLY A 686 7.87 20.74 21.82
C GLY A 686 6.63 19.87 21.51
N PRO A 687 6.82 18.63 21.08
CA PRO A 687 5.71 17.71 20.81
C PRO A 687 4.99 17.33 22.10
N ILE A 688 3.66 17.26 22.03
CA ILE A 688 2.85 16.63 23.10
C ILE A 688 2.85 15.12 22.81
N PRO A 689 3.26 14.25 23.75
CA PRO A 689 3.25 12.81 23.54
C PRO A 689 1.85 12.30 23.19
N LEU A 690 1.74 11.46 22.16
CA LEU A 690 0.48 10.80 21.81
C LEU A 690 0.04 9.86 22.95
N GLY A 691 -1.27 9.79 23.20
CA GLY A 691 -1.80 8.98 24.29
C GLY A 691 -1.79 9.70 25.64
N LYS A 692 -1.70 11.04 25.67
CA LYS A 692 -1.80 11.86 26.89
C LYS A 692 -3.02 12.79 26.82
N ALA A 693 -3.94 12.58 27.77
CA ALA A 693 -5.10 13.44 27.97
C ALA A 693 -4.70 14.69 28.80
N ALA A 694 -5.51 15.74 28.70
CA ALA A 694 -5.33 16.97 29.49
C ALA A 694 -6.51 17.19 30.43
N LEU A 695 -6.26 17.32 31.71
CA LEU A 695 -7.25 17.81 32.65
C LEU A 695 -7.37 19.33 32.49
N ARG A 696 -8.42 19.80 31.85
CA ARG A 696 -8.67 21.22 31.56
C ARG A 696 -9.20 21.97 32.77
N ARG A 697 -9.95 21.28 33.61
CA ARG A 697 -10.55 21.79 34.83
C ARG A 697 -10.60 20.68 35.87
N ALA A 698 -10.32 20.98 37.13
CA ALA A 698 -10.48 20.09 38.26
C ALA A 698 -11.78 20.40 39.01
N GLY A 699 -12.50 19.37 39.42
CA GLY A 699 -13.70 19.39 40.25
C GLY A 699 -13.96 17.99 40.80
N SER A 700 -14.81 17.88 41.81
CA SER A 700 -15.04 16.64 42.54
C SER A 700 -16.40 15.98 42.28
N ASP A 701 -17.38 16.73 41.73
CA ASP A 701 -18.77 16.30 41.80
C ASP A 701 -19.19 15.53 40.51
N LEU A 702 -18.56 15.82 39.39
CA LEU A 702 -18.85 15.23 38.07
C LEU A 702 -17.63 15.33 37.17
N ALA A 703 -17.29 14.25 36.47
CA ALA A 703 -16.33 14.26 35.36
C ALA A 703 -17.05 14.39 34.02
N ILE A 704 -16.66 15.36 33.17
CA ILE A 704 -17.06 15.43 31.76
C ILE A 704 -15.86 15.06 30.91
N VAL A 705 -15.95 13.94 30.22
CA VAL A 705 -14.90 13.42 29.32
C VAL A 705 -15.27 13.72 27.88
N SER A 706 -14.35 14.32 27.12
CA SER A 706 -14.65 14.82 25.79
C SER A 706 -13.40 14.92 24.89
N TYR A 707 -13.60 15.26 23.62
CA TYR A 707 -12.51 15.53 22.64
C TYR A 707 -12.99 16.49 21.54
N GLY A 708 -12.04 17.06 20.80
CA GLY A 708 -12.32 17.98 19.70
C GLY A 708 -13.15 19.20 20.11
N ALA A 709 -14.12 19.59 19.31
CA ALA A 709 -14.95 20.77 19.58
C ALA A 709 -15.81 20.65 20.85
N TYR A 710 -16.17 19.45 21.24
CA TYR A 710 -17.00 19.22 22.42
C TYR A 710 -16.29 19.51 23.74
N VAL A 711 -14.95 19.60 23.77
CA VAL A 711 -14.21 20.09 24.94
C VAL A 711 -14.63 21.51 25.33
N HIS A 712 -14.80 22.40 24.34
CA HIS A 712 -15.24 23.77 24.58
C HIS A 712 -16.70 23.82 25.08
N LEU A 713 -17.53 22.91 24.57
CA LEU A 713 -18.91 22.77 25.06
C LEU A 713 -18.89 22.24 26.51
N ALA A 714 -18.10 21.24 26.82
CA ALA A 714 -17.94 20.69 28.16
C ALA A 714 -17.47 21.77 29.17
N MET A 715 -16.54 22.64 28.78
CA MET A 715 -16.07 23.75 29.59
C MET A 715 -17.21 24.73 29.92
N ARG A 716 -18.03 25.14 28.94
CA ARG A 716 -19.17 26.04 29.17
C ARG A 716 -20.25 25.40 30.07
N VAL A 717 -20.52 24.13 29.87
CA VAL A 717 -21.42 23.35 30.75
C VAL A 717 -20.87 23.30 32.18
N ALA A 718 -19.58 23.07 32.34
CA ALA A 718 -18.92 23.07 33.65
C ALA A 718 -18.97 24.47 34.33
N ASP A 719 -18.83 25.57 33.57
CA ASP A 719 -18.97 26.94 34.09
C ASP A 719 -20.41 27.22 34.57
N THR A 720 -21.42 26.78 33.80
CA THR A 720 -22.84 26.90 34.20
C THR A 720 -23.13 26.11 35.48
N LEU A 721 -22.67 24.87 35.55
CA LEU A 721 -22.85 24.00 36.72
C LEU A 721 -22.14 24.55 37.98
N ALA A 722 -20.98 25.18 37.82
CA ALA A 722 -20.29 25.81 38.93
C ALA A 722 -21.09 26.96 39.55
N SER A 723 -21.83 27.76 38.75
CA SER A 723 -22.75 28.76 39.23
C SER A 723 -23.93 28.18 40.01
N GLU A 724 -24.20 26.90 39.82
CA GLU A 724 -25.24 26.10 40.50
C GLU A 724 -24.69 25.30 41.69
N GLY A 725 -23.37 25.46 42.00
CA GLY A 725 -22.71 24.80 43.12
C GLY A 725 -22.15 23.42 42.80
N VAL A 726 -22.13 22.98 41.52
CA VAL A 726 -21.59 21.68 41.08
C VAL A 726 -20.22 21.88 40.44
N ASN A 727 -19.17 21.31 41.05
CA ASN A 727 -17.78 21.42 40.58
C ASN A 727 -17.40 20.26 39.69
N CYS A 728 -17.27 20.51 38.38
CA CYS A 728 -16.96 19.49 37.38
C CYS A 728 -15.45 19.43 37.07
N SER A 729 -14.93 18.23 36.95
CA SER A 729 -13.70 17.97 36.20
C SER A 729 -14.00 17.92 34.69
N VAL A 730 -13.15 18.52 33.86
CA VAL A 730 -13.25 18.41 32.38
C VAL A 730 -11.96 17.79 31.86
N LEU A 731 -12.08 16.63 31.24
CA LEU A 731 -10.96 15.87 30.66
C LEU A 731 -11.05 15.92 29.13
N ASP A 732 -9.99 16.46 28.50
CA ASP A 732 -9.78 16.48 27.06
C ASP A 732 -8.89 15.30 26.69
N LEU A 733 -9.44 14.33 25.93
CA LEU A 733 -8.71 13.12 25.57
C LEU A 733 -7.52 13.37 24.63
N ARG A 734 -7.59 14.37 23.75
CA ARG A 734 -6.57 14.68 22.73
C ARG A 734 -6.22 13.51 21.80
N SER A 735 -5.97 12.32 22.37
CA SER A 735 -5.65 11.08 21.66
C SER A 735 -6.72 10.04 21.97
N LEU A 736 -7.28 9.47 20.90
CA LEU A 736 -8.29 8.40 21.02
C LEU A 736 -7.64 7.02 20.94
N ALA A 737 -6.56 6.91 20.15
CA ALA A 737 -5.73 5.70 20.05
C ALA A 737 -4.24 6.11 19.87
N PRO A 738 -3.34 5.77 20.79
CA PRO A 738 -3.64 5.20 22.11
C PRO A 738 -4.41 6.19 22.99
N MET A 739 -5.26 5.67 23.86
CA MET A 739 -5.99 6.47 24.84
C MET A 739 -5.24 6.50 26.18
N ASP A 740 -5.27 7.65 26.88
CA ASP A 740 -4.74 7.78 28.24
C ASP A 740 -5.71 7.15 29.28
N LYS A 741 -5.76 5.80 29.26
CA LYS A 741 -6.65 5.02 30.13
C LYS A 741 -6.44 5.36 31.61
N GLU A 742 -5.18 5.54 32.04
CA GLU A 742 -4.84 5.83 33.43
C GLU A 742 -5.47 7.14 33.90
N THR A 743 -5.32 8.20 33.13
CA THR A 743 -5.91 9.52 33.45
C THR A 743 -7.43 9.48 33.44
N VAL A 744 -8.04 8.78 32.44
CA VAL A 744 -9.51 8.61 32.38
C VAL A 744 -10.04 7.93 33.65
N LEU A 745 -9.42 6.81 34.06
CA LEU A 745 -9.84 6.07 35.26
C LEU A 745 -9.57 6.85 36.54
N THR A 746 -8.48 7.60 36.60
CA THR A 746 -8.17 8.46 37.76
C THR A 746 -9.23 9.53 37.97
N VAL A 747 -9.61 10.22 36.91
CA VAL A 747 -10.67 11.25 36.96
C VAL A 747 -12.04 10.63 37.26
N ALA A 748 -12.35 9.46 36.70
CA ALA A 748 -13.59 8.73 36.97
C ALA A 748 -13.72 8.34 38.44
N ARG A 749 -12.67 7.78 39.04
CA ARG A 749 -12.63 7.42 40.48
C ARG A 749 -12.72 8.63 41.38
N HIS A 750 -12.09 9.75 41.00
CA HIS A 750 -12.12 10.97 41.81
C HIS A 750 -13.52 11.58 41.90
N CYS A 751 -14.27 11.57 40.80
CA CYS A 751 -15.59 12.22 40.71
C CYS A 751 -16.78 11.29 41.05
N GLY A 752 -16.61 9.98 40.95
CA GLY A 752 -17.69 9.00 41.14
C GLY A 752 -18.84 9.06 40.12
N LYS A 753 -18.96 10.15 39.37
CA LYS A 753 -20.00 10.39 38.36
C LYS A 753 -19.34 10.81 37.05
N VAL A 754 -19.71 10.15 35.93
CA VAL A 754 -19.04 10.38 34.65
C VAL A 754 -20.06 10.63 33.53
N LEU A 755 -19.89 11.75 32.84
CA LEU A 755 -20.57 12.10 31.60
C LEU A 755 -19.56 12.07 30.44
N ILE A 756 -19.79 11.27 29.42
CA ILE A 756 -19.04 11.28 28.19
C ILE A 756 -19.83 12.07 27.15
N ALA A 757 -19.23 13.11 26.60
CA ALA A 757 -19.87 13.97 25.60
C ALA A 757 -19.03 14.04 24.33
N HIS A 758 -19.59 13.66 23.19
CA HIS A 758 -18.91 13.69 21.90
C HIS A 758 -19.87 13.99 20.75
N GLU A 759 -19.32 14.35 19.61
CA GLU A 759 -20.11 14.72 18.44
C GLU A 759 -20.61 13.52 17.64
N ASP A 760 -19.89 12.40 17.66
CA ASP A 760 -20.23 11.19 16.92
C ASP A 760 -21.60 10.62 17.36
N SER A 761 -22.19 9.77 16.51
CA SER A 761 -23.36 8.97 16.86
C SER A 761 -23.16 8.23 18.18
N ARG A 762 -24.21 8.07 18.95
CA ARG A 762 -24.11 7.35 20.22
C ARG A 762 -23.74 5.89 20.01
N THR A 763 -24.46 5.22 19.10
CA THR A 763 -24.24 3.79 18.80
C THR A 763 -22.94 3.60 18.02
N GLY A 764 -22.05 2.77 18.54
CA GLY A 764 -20.76 2.46 17.92
C GLY A 764 -19.72 3.58 18.03
N GLY A 765 -20.05 4.73 18.65
CA GLY A 765 -19.10 5.79 18.94
C GLY A 765 -18.16 5.45 20.08
N LEU A 766 -17.07 6.22 20.20
CA LEU A 766 -16.03 6.03 21.24
C LEU A 766 -16.60 6.01 22.67
N GLY A 767 -17.69 6.75 22.91
CA GLY A 767 -18.34 6.85 24.20
C GLY A 767 -18.75 5.50 24.79
N GLU A 768 -19.20 4.57 23.96
CA GLU A 768 -19.59 3.22 24.44
C GLU A 768 -18.39 2.42 24.92
N SER A 769 -17.26 2.47 24.21
CA SER A 769 -16.02 1.83 24.64
C SER A 769 -15.48 2.44 25.94
N LEU A 770 -15.52 3.77 26.06
CA LEU A 770 -15.11 4.46 27.28
C LEU A 770 -15.99 4.10 28.48
N ALA A 771 -17.32 4.09 28.27
CA ALA A 771 -18.28 3.72 29.32
C ALA A 771 -18.06 2.28 29.79
N ALA A 772 -17.81 1.34 28.88
CA ALA A 772 -17.49 -0.04 29.23
C ALA A 772 -16.22 -0.15 30.06
N ILE A 773 -15.13 0.51 29.64
CA ILE A 773 -13.85 0.52 30.35
C ILE A 773 -14.01 1.13 31.76
N ILE A 774 -14.69 2.27 31.88
CA ILE A 774 -14.93 2.92 33.16
C ILE A 774 -15.80 2.05 34.06
N GLN A 775 -16.87 1.45 33.52
CA GLN A 775 -17.76 0.57 34.25
C GLN A 775 -17.02 -0.68 34.79
N GLU A 776 -16.17 -1.29 33.99
CA GLU A 776 -15.41 -2.48 34.36
C GLU A 776 -14.32 -2.18 35.39
N GLU A 777 -13.63 -1.05 35.27
CA GLU A 777 -12.44 -0.74 36.09
C GLU A 777 -12.75 0.13 37.33
N CYS A 778 -13.89 0.83 37.35
CA CYS A 778 -14.23 1.77 38.42
C CYS A 778 -15.60 1.48 39.04
N PHE A 779 -16.21 0.32 38.83
CA PHE A 779 -17.58 0.02 39.29
C PHE A 779 -17.81 0.37 40.76
N GLU A 780 -16.86 0.00 41.63
CA GLU A 780 -16.94 0.23 43.07
C GLU A 780 -16.71 1.71 43.49
N ASP A 781 -16.19 2.51 42.55
CA ASP A 781 -15.90 3.94 42.80
C ASP A 781 -17.00 4.83 42.17
N LEU A 782 -18.00 4.24 41.48
CA LEU A 782 -19.04 5.00 40.80
C LEU A 782 -20.27 5.20 41.70
N ASP A 783 -20.69 6.46 41.82
CA ASP A 783 -21.92 6.86 42.55
C ASP A 783 -23.14 6.86 41.65
N ALA A 784 -22.96 6.78 40.30
CA ALA A 784 -24.02 6.80 39.30
C ALA A 784 -23.63 6.05 38.03
N PRO A 785 -24.62 5.62 37.21
CA PRO A 785 -24.31 5.05 35.90
C PRO A 785 -23.52 6.03 35.01
N VAL A 786 -22.50 5.54 34.28
CA VAL A 786 -21.83 6.33 33.27
C VAL A 786 -22.84 6.74 32.18
N ARG A 787 -22.91 8.02 31.87
CA ARG A 787 -23.81 8.55 30.85
C ARG A 787 -23.06 8.98 29.61
N ILE A 788 -23.68 8.75 28.44
CA ILE A 788 -23.15 9.13 27.14
C ILE A 788 -24.14 10.09 26.48
N VAL A 789 -23.62 11.20 25.99
CA VAL A 789 -24.36 12.17 25.16
C VAL A 789 -23.63 12.32 23.84
N GLY A 790 -24.23 11.83 22.77
CA GLY A 790 -23.75 11.87 21.40
C GLY A 790 -24.86 12.34 20.46
N ALA A 791 -24.55 12.42 19.17
CA ALA A 791 -25.52 12.73 18.13
C ALA A 791 -26.57 11.63 17.94
N LEU A 792 -27.58 11.90 17.15
CA LEU A 792 -28.58 10.91 16.76
C LEU A 792 -27.92 9.84 15.86
N ASP A 793 -28.47 8.61 15.95
CA ASP A 793 -28.06 7.51 15.07
C ASP A 793 -28.72 7.68 13.68
N ALA A 794 -28.25 8.69 12.95
CA ALA A 794 -28.71 9.06 11.61
C ALA A 794 -27.55 9.72 10.83
N PRO A 795 -27.61 9.79 9.49
CA PRO A 795 -26.70 10.63 8.73
C PRO A 795 -26.87 12.12 9.07
N VAL A 796 -25.78 12.89 9.03
CA VAL A 796 -25.81 14.32 9.34
C VAL A 796 -26.70 15.08 8.33
N PRO A 797 -27.76 15.77 8.78
CA PRO A 797 -28.66 16.46 7.87
C PRO A 797 -28.07 17.79 7.39
N TYR A 798 -28.60 18.30 6.26
CA TYR A 798 -28.13 19.54 5.64
C TYR A 798 -28.82 20.81 6.19
N SER A 799 -30.12 20.73 6.46
CA SER A 799 -30.90 21.88 6.93
C SER A 799 -30.42 22.36 8.30
N PRO A 800 -30.25 23.67 8.54
CA PRO A 800 -29.84 24.19 9.85
C PRO A 800 -30.68 23.69 11.01
N SER A 801 -32.02 23.69 10.88
CA SER A 801 -32.94 23.22 11.93
C SER A 801 -32.80 21.74 12.22
N LEU A 802 -32.50 20.93 11.20
CA LEU A 802 -32.26 19.49 11.36
C LEU A 802 -30.89 19.19 11.95
N GLU A 803 -29.84 19.89 11.48
CA GLU A 803 -28.48 19.73 11.98
C GLU A 803 -28.38 20.13 13.46
N ASP A 804 -29.04 21.27 13.85
CA ASP A 804 -29.11 21.70 15.26
C ASP A 804 -29.84 20.67 16.15
N ALA A 805 -30.87 19.98 15.62
CA ALA A 805 -31.57 18.92 16.33
C ALA A 805 -30.79 17.59 16.36
N PHE A 806 -29.96 17.34 15.35
CA PHE A 806 -29.14 16.13 15.21
C PHE A 806 -28.04 16.05 16.27
N TYR A 807 -27.23 17.10 16.42
CA TYR A 807 -26.17 17.16 17.39
C TYR A 807 -26.67 17.33 18.83
N ALA A 808 -25.90 16.78 19.76
CA ALA A 808 -26.15 17.03 21.17
C ALA A 808 -25.61 18.42 21.57
N GLY A 809 -26.43 19.44 21.40
CA GLY A 809 -26.10 20.81 21.77
C GLY A 809 -25.89 20.99 23.29
N GLU A 810 -25.42 22.19 23.67
CA GLU A 810 -25.09 22.56 25.05
C GLU A 810 -26.21 22.28 26.05
N GLU A 811 -27.47 22.62 25.69
CA GLU A 811 -28.65 22.40 26.54
C GLU A 811 -28.84 20.91 26.87
N ARG A 812 -28.66 20.01 25.89
CA ARG A 812 -28.80 18.56 26.10
C ARG A 812 -27.72 18.00 27.00
N VAL A 813 -26.47 18.46 26.79
CA VAL A 813 -25.32 18.05 27.63
C VAL A 813 -25.48 18.59 29.05
N LEU A 814 -25.91 19.86 29.21
CA LEU A 814 -26.16 20.48 30.51
C LEU A 814 -27.28 19.76 31.27
N ARG A 815 -28.37 19.40 30.57
CA ARG A 815 -29.47 18.65 31.18
C ARG A 815 -29.02 17.27 31.67
N ALA A 816 -28.24 16.57 30.85
CA ALA A 816 -27.69 15.26 31.25
C ALA A 816 -26.74 15.38 32.46
N ALA A 817 -25.90 16.42 32.47
CA ALA A 817 -25.00 16.69 33.57
C ALA A 817 -25.72 17.02 34.88
N ARG A 818 -26.77 17.86 34.83
CA ARG A 818 -27.62 18.16 36.02
C ARG A 818 -28.28 16.91 36.58
N LEU A 819 -28.88 16.09 35.71
CA LEU A 819 -29.49 14.82 36.13
C LEU A 819 -28.49 13.88 36.77
N LEU A 820 -27.28 13.83 36.23
CA LEU A 820 -26.24 12.97 36.77
C LEU A 820 -25.64 13.52 38.08
N ALA A 821 -25.48 14.85 38.18
CA ALA A 821 -25.02 15.48 39.45
C ALA A 821 -26.02 15.27 40.60
N ALA A 822 -27.31 15.26 40.29
CA ALA A 822 -28.39 15.06 41.27
C ALA A 822 -28.65 13.60 41.67
N TYR A 823 -28.02 12.66 40.98
CA TYR A 823 -28.14 11.22 41.27
C TYR A 823 -27.53 10.86 42.60
#